data_3d70456ffb58845c131fda24fb6b213b
#
_entry.id   3d70456ffb58845c131fda24fb6b213b
#
_cell.length_a   1.000
_cell.length_b   1.000
_cell.length_c   1.000
_cell.angle_alpha   90.00
_cell.angle_beta   90.00
_cell.angle_gamma   90.00
#
_symmetry.space_group_name_H-M   'P 1'
#
loop_
_entity.id
_entity.type
_entity.pdbx_description
1 polymer ?
#
loop_
_entity_poly.entity_id
_entity_poly.type
_entity_poly.pdbx_seq_one_letter_code
_entity_poly.pdbx_strand_id
1 'polypeptide(L)'
;MDHNQEWDFEQTLAESEIMLNSAARDDDDVEFSIESILAEFGDEDLASLLGNRTDEKAADEEENAPASLPIVDELPSDEDDEPVAEEPEAEQETAPAEERSASPAPPPEPEPPSISLQEVMAQTVQSALDEKEPVILEPPHRRTLFSRKKLQDTEQLFDTDELAEEEEDAEEDDSFFDAPEPPVEETLSRYRKSLKSALGSLRLSVLITALMWLPQLLKRLGALPERFTSDPLVGTLPFAVALVAVCILGRSIFVRAWERICEKSVSCELMVCLLCITALADTVLCLLSSARGALVQPFYALAALAMTFALWGRFLYLASMYDTFRIAAIGQAPYMITLTAGGAAKRDGSVHGFSNCTAREDFATHWQEVLLPVILMATLVFALLSTLKAESALLFLWNWSVLLSGAAALSFPLVYALPLRRITDRLTKGGSAVGGFAGADAIRRSNCLILTDSDLFPPGTVSLNGIKIFGEESGKVISYAATMARAAESGLARLFDDLLLSEGGFHEQVTDVEFFEEGGVGGTIHGESVLLGTEGFFRKKGIILPHGLKLKTGVFLAVDGTLIAIFAVKYHPAENVDWALHALHRNRITPVLAVRDGNITPLLLKRKFGTDARAVYPKLSTRLALSEHDGDRPYALLLREGLTPYAEVAVGSKRLCRAVRVGSFLSLLSSVLGTLLAFYLTFVSAQRALSPLTMLSYLLLWAIAALIDGFFVDRY
;
A
#
# COMPACT_ATOMS: atom_id res chain seq x y z
N MET A 1 39.46 -25.89 -11.84
CA MET A 1 38.12 -26.47 -12.04
C MET A 1 37.24 -25.64 -11.20
N ASP A 2 36.53 -24.72 -11.87
CA ASP A 2 35.41 -23.94 -11.42
C ASP A 2 35.53 -22.49 -11.93
N HIS A 3 35.38 -22.34 -13.25
CA HIS A 3 35.29 -21.02 -13.87
C HIS A 3 34.10 -20.90 -14.83
N ASN A 4 33.20 -21.91 -14.87
CA ASN A 4 32.07 -21.90 -15.81
C ASN A 4 30.71 -21.63 -15.18
N GLN A 5 30.60 -21.46 -13.83
CA GLN A 5 29.33 -21.18 -13.19
C GLN A 5 29.05 -19.67 -12.95
N GLU A 6 30.10 -18.83 -12.87
CA GLU A 6 29.93 -17.38 -12.72
C GLU A 6 29.42 -16.67 -14.00
N TRP A 7 29.69 -17.24 -15.18
CA TRP A 7 29.30 -16.60 -16.44
C TRP A 7 27.80 -16.66 -16.76
N ASP A 8 27.09 -17.67 -16.30
CA ASP A 8 25.64 -17.80 -16.54
C ASP A 8 24.81 -16.86 -15.66
N PHE A 9 25.31 -16.47 -14.51
CA PHE A 9 24.62 -15.60 -13.58
C PHE A 9 24.63 -14.14 -14.04
N GLU A 10 25.77 -13.62 -14.50
CA GLU A 10 25.87 -12.25 -15.05
C GLU A 10 25.05 -12.09 -16.34
N GLN A 11 24.98 -13.11 -17.18
CA GLN A 11 24.17 -13.06 -18.40
C GLN A 11 22.67 -13.10 -18.10
N THR A 12 22.27 -13.79 -17.06
CA THR A 12 20.87 -13.86 -16.59
C THR A 12 20.45 -12.58 -15.86
N LEU A 13 21.36 -11.96 -15.12
CA LEU A 13 21.18 -10.63 -14.53
C LEU A 13 21.04 -9.57 -15.62
N ALA A 14 21.90 -9.55 -16.62
CA ALA A 14 21.82 -8.59 -17.72
C ALA A 14 20.55 -8.76 -18.56
N GLU A 15 20.06 -10.00 -18.80
CA GLU A 15 18.78 -10.23 -19.47
C GLU A 15 17.58 -9.85 -18.59
N SER A 16 17.67 -9.99 -17.26
CA SER A 16 16.64 -9.54 -16.31
C SER A 16 16.66 -8.02 -16.12
N GLU A 17 17.82 -7.36 -16.14
CA GLU A 17 17.96 -5.90 -16.16
C GLU A 17 17.42 -5.29 -17.46
N ILE A 18 17.64 -5.94 -18.60
CA ILE A 18 17.04 -5.49 -19.88
C ILE A 18 15.51 -5.59 -19.82
N MET A 19 14.96 -6.62 -19.18
CA MET A 19 13.49 -6.74 -18.97
C MET A 19 12.97 -5.75 -17.92
N LEU A 20 13.69 -5.51 -16.84
CA LEU A 20 13.37 -4.51 -15.81
C LEU A 20 13.47 -3.09 -16.36
N ASN A 21 14.54 -2.76 -17.10
CA ASN A 21 14.73 -1.45 -17.71
C ASN A 21 13.75 -1.19 -18.88
N SER A 22 13.26 -2.21 -19.56
CA SER A 22 12.19 -2.02 -20.56
C SER A 22 10.83 -1.74 -19.91
N ALA A 23 10.60 -2.22 -18.70
CA ALA A 23 9.40 -1.93 -17.90
C ALA A 23 9.52 -0.63 -17.08
N ALA A 24 10.75 -0.24 -16.69
CA ALA A 24 11.03 0.98 -15.93
C ALA A 24 11.17 2.24 -16.82
N ARG A 25 11.46 2.08 -18.12
CA ARG A 25 11.66 3.21 -19.05
C ARG A 25 10.41 4.04 -19.36
N ASP A 26 9.22 3.61 -18.94
CA ASP A 26 8.00 4.39 -19.17
C ASP A 26 7.64 5.35 -18.01
N ASP A 27 8.32 5.30 -16.86
CA ASP A 27 7.92 6.09 -15.67
C ASP A 27 8.90 7.21 -15.26
N ASP A 28 10.16 7.23 -15.72
CA ASP A 28 11.17 8.22 -15.25
C ASP A 28 11.32 9.46 -16.16
N ASP A 29 10.75 9.47 -17.36
CA ASP A 29 10.77 10.62 -18.28
C ASP A 29 9.43 11.38 -18.34
N VAL A 30 8.65 11.42 -17.28
CA VAL A 30 7.50 12.32 -17.23
C VAL A 30 7.98 13.71 -16.83
N GLU A 31 8.36 14.53 -17.81
CA GLU A 31 8.31 15.98 -17.68
C GLU A 31 6.93 16.35 -17.11
N PHE A 32 6.92 16.93 -15.90
CA PHE A 32 5.72 17.42 -15.24
C PHE A 32 5.14 18.60 -16.03
N SER A 33 4.48 18.33 -17.13
CA SER A 33 3.64 19.31 -17.81
C SER A 33 2.23 19.20 -17.24
N ILE A 34 1.56 20.33 -17.08
CA ILE A 34 0.15 20.40 -16.67
C ILE A 34 -0.73 19.58 -17.61
N GLU A 35 -0.34 19.46 -18.87
CA GLU A 35 -1.03 18.68 -19.89
C GLU A 35 -0.90 17.16 -19.68
N SER A 36 0.24 16.68 -19.15
CA SER A 36 0.38 15.25 -18.81
C SER A 36 -0.45 14.86 -17.58
N ILE A 37 -0.60 15.79 -16.62
CA ILE A 37 -1.45 15.63 -15.45
C ILE A 37 -2.93 15.62 -15.86
N LEU A 38 -3.34 16.53 -16.74
CA LEU A 38 -4.70 16.59 -17.27
C LEU A 38 -5.06 15.39 -18.15
N ALA A 39 -4.11 14.84 -18.92
CA ALA A 39 -4.32 13.65 -19.73
C ALA A 39 -4.42 12.37 -18.88
N GLU A 40 -3.77 12.32 -17.71
CA GLU A 40 -3.83 11.19 -16.78
C GLU A 40 -5.09 11.24 -15.88
N PHE A 41 -5.66 12.43 -15.64
CA PHE A 41 -6.88 12.64 -14.84
C PHE A 41 -8.12 12.92 -15.67
N GLY A 42 -8.01 13.01 -16.99
CA GLY A 42 -9.14 13.13 -17.90
C GLY A 42 -9.85 11.79 -18.05
N ASP A 43 -10.68 11.42 -17.07
CA ASP A 43 -11.68 10.38 -17.28
C ASP A 43 -12.66 10.86 -18.35
N GLU A 44 -12.92 10.02 -19.35
CA GLU A 44 -13.91 10.26 -20.41
C GLU A 44 -15.30 10.58 -19.86
N ASP A 45 -15.57 10.25 -18.59
CA ASP A 45 -16.81 10.56 -17.88
C ASP A 45 -16.95 12.06 -17.50
N LEU A 46 -15.86 12.81 -17.32
CA LEU A 46 -15.94 14.24 -16.99
C LEU A 46 -16.27 15.08 -18.23
N ALA A 47 -15.83 14.66 -19.41
CA ALA A 47 -16.15 15.31 -20.67
C ALA A 47 -17.62 15.11 -21.06
N SER A 48 -18.24 13.98 -20.68
CA SER A 48 -19.66 13.71 -20.91
C SER A 48 -20.59 14.52 -19.97
N LEU A 49 -20.11 14.86 -18.75
CA LEU A 49 -20.85 15.66 -17.79
C LEU A 49 -20.78 17.17 -18.07
N LEU A 50 -19.73 17.65 -18.74
CA LEU A 50 -19.58 19.05 -19.14
C LEU A 50 -20.20 19.35 -20.50
N GLY A 51 -20.35 18.36 -21.40
CA GLY A 51 -20.93 18.50 -22.72
C GLY A 51 -22.47 18.64 -22.75
N ASN A 52 -23.17 18.26 -21.67
CA ASN A 52 -24.64 18.28 -21.62
C ASN A 52 -25.23 19.56 -20.97
N ARG A 53 -24.44 20.61 -20.80
CA ARG A 53 -24.92 21.84 -20.11
C ARG A 53 -24.98 23.09 -20.99
N THR A 54 -24.76 22.98 -22.27
CA THR A 54 -24.74 24.14 -23.17
C THR A 54 -25.84 24.18 -24.25
N ASP A 55 -26.72 23.18 -24.36
CA ASP A 55 -27.75 23.12 -25.45
C ASP A 55 -29.22 23.13 -24.97
N GLU A 56 -29.51 23.56 -23.70
CA GLU A 56 -30.90 23.81 -23.27
C GLU A 56 -31.08 25.23 -22.76
N LYS A 57 -31.03 26.17 -23.70
CA LYS A 57 -31.66 27.50 -23.52
C LYS A 57 -32.10 28.04 -24.87
N ALA A 58 -33.20 27.54 -25.35
CA ALA A 58 -34.18 28.27 -26.22
C ALA A 58 -35.32 27.31 -26.56
N ALA A 59 -36.42 27.43 -25.89
CA ALA A 59 -37.80 27.47 -26.44
C ALA A 59 -38.82 27.15 -25.34
N ASP A 60 -39.61 28.14 -25.14
CA ASP A 60 -41.04 28.21 -24.86
C ASP A 60 -41.59 27.93 -23.47
N GLU A 61 -42.04 29.05 -22.92
CA GLU A 61 -43.12 29.25 -21.96
C GLU A 61 -44.41 28.52 -22.39
N GLU A 62 -45.06 27.84 -21.46
CA GLU A 62 -46.45 27.99 -21.11
C GLU A 62 -46.99 26.82 -20.27
N GLU A 63 -47.59 27.23 -19.15
CA GLU A 63 -48.82 26.72 -18.59
C GLU A 63 -48.84 25.59 -17.56
N ASN A 64 -49.27 25.98 -16.34
CA ASN A 64 -50.05 25.29 -15.31
C ASN A 64 -49.39 24.56 -14.13
N ALA A 65 -49.49 25.25 -12.99
CA ALA A 65 -49.51 24.70 -11.65
C ALA A 65 -50.99 24.33 -11.25
N PRO A 66 -51.34 23.85 -10.04
CA PRO A 66 -50.61 22.97 -9.09
C PRO A 66 -51.51 21.83 -8.53
N ALA A 67 -50.93 20.81 -7.89
CA ALA A 67 -51.68 20.03 -6.88
C ALA A 67 -50.71 19.35 -5.88
N SER A 68 -50.60 19.94 -4.72
CA SER A 68 -50.89 19.46 -3.34
C SER A 68 -50.43 18.09 -2.91
N LEU A 69 -49.60 18.14 -1.88
CA LEU A 69 -49.25 17.14 -0.88
C LEU A 69 -50.48 16.54 -0.14
N PRO A 70 -50.37 15.44 0.55
CA PRO A 70 -50.64 15.49 1.98
C PRO A 70 -49.53 14.94 2.90
N ILE A 71 -49.36 15.65 3.97
CA ILE A 71 -48.78 15.39 5.27
C ILE A 71 -49.73 14.47 6.07
N VAL A 72 -49.19 13.51 6.83
CA VAL A 72 -49.73 13.03 8.13
C VAL A 72 -48.49 12.60 8.95
N ASP A 73 -48.14 13.31 9.94
CA ASP A 73 -48.26 13.31 11.40
C ASP A 73 -48.63 11.96 12.01
N GLU A 74 -47.85 11.49 12.95
CA GLU A 74 -47.98 11.52 14.41
C GLU A 74 -47.13 10.47 15.09
N LEU A 75 -46.32 10.93 16.02
CA LEU A 75 -45.79 10.18 17.19
C LEU A 75 -46.91 10.04 18.23
N PRO A 76 -46.87 9.10 19.15
CA PRO A 76 -46.65 9.52 20.53
C PRO A 76 -45.61 8.74 21.34
N SER A 77 -45.05 9.45 22.27
CA SER A 77 -44.28 9.19 23.45
C SER A 77 -45.05 8.41 24.52
N ASP A 78 -44.36 7.70 25.40
CA ASP A 78 -44.35 7.76 26.88
C ASP A 78 -43.81 6.42 27.42
N GLU A 79 -42.73 6.50 28.13
CA GLU A 79 -42.47 6.61 29.58
C GLU A 79 -42.64 5.33 30.39
N ASP A 80 -41.55 5.05 31.13
CA ASP A 80 -41.45 4.58 32.49
C ASP A 80 -41.25 3.07 32.79
N ASP A 81 -40.13 2.83 33.48
CA ASP A 81 -39.85 2.14 34.73
C ASP A 81 -38.86 0.98 34.69
N GLU A 82 -37.68 1.28 35.26
CA GLU A 82 -36.84 0.33 36.02
C GLU A 82 -37.55 -0.11 37.34
N PRO A 83 -37.22 -1.21 38.01
CA PRO A 83 -35.97 -1.33 38.72
C PRO A 83 -35.34 -2.76 38.92
N VAL A 84 -34.02 -2.80 39.01
CA VAL A 84 -33.09 -3.31 40.05
C VAL A 84 -33.31 -4.68 40.74
N ALA A 85 -32.12 -5.37 40.82
CA ALA A 85 -31.66 -6.35 41.86
C ALA A 85 -31.89 -7.85 41.55
N GLU A 86 -30.99 -8.72 41.73
CA GLU A 86 -29.86 -9.06 42.58
C GLU A 86 -29.41 -10.49 42.20
N GLU A 87 -28.10 -10.71 42.22
CA GLU A 87 -27.49 -12.02 42.34
C GLU A 87 -27.81 -12.64 43.72
N PRO A 88 -27.75 -13.99 43.89
CA PRO A 88 -26.58 -14.50 44.54
C PRO A 88 -26.04 -15.88 44.08
N GLU A 89 -24.83 -16.09 44.56
CA GLU A 89 -23.90 -17.21 44.43
C GLU A 89 -24.33 -18.56 44.93
N ALA A 90 -23.61 -19.58 44.38
CA ALA A 90 -23.02 -20.77 44.98
C ALA A 90 -23.92 -21.92 45.50
N GLU A 91 -23.68 -23.13 45.08
CA GLU A 91 -22.89 -24.16 45.79
C GLU A 91 -23.03 -25.55 45.10
N GLN A 92 -21.97 -26.30 45.28
CA GLN A 92 -21.72 -27.67 44.80
C GLN A 92 -22.66 -28.66 45.50
N GLU A 93 -23.00 -29.78 44.84
CA GLU A 93 -22.84 -31.14 45.40
C GLU A 93 -23.18 -32.25 44.40
N THR A 94 -22.25 -33.12 44.26
CA THR A 94 -22.18 -34.60 44.02
C THR A 94 -23.41 -35.41 43.61
N ALA A 95 -23.07 -36.35 42.71
CA ALA A 95 -23.81 -37.49 42.13
C ALA A 95 -24.55 -38.38 43.15
N PRO A 96 -25.43 -39.33 42.70
CA PRO A 96 -25.01 -40.51 41.95
C PRO A 96 -26.03 -41.06 40.89
N ALA A 97 -25.53 -42.05 40.18
CA ALA A 97 -26.14 -42.83 39.13
C ALA A 97 -27.49 -43.48 39.45
N GLU A 98 -28.37 -43.51 38.48
CA GLU A 98 -29.32 -44.62 38.29
C GLU A 98 -29.65 -44.83 36.81
N GLU A 99 -29.58 -46.09 36.44
CA GLU A 99 -29.98 -46.69 35.16
C GLU A 99 -31.41 -46.34 34.77
N ARG A 100 -31.68 -46.08 33.49
CA ARG A 100 -32.77 -46.76 32.79
C ARG A 100 -32.95 -46.41 31.35
N SER A 101 -33.02 -47.44 30.56
CA SER A 101 -33.94 -47.68 29.46
C SER A 101 -33.54 -47.10 28.07
N ALA A 102 -33.13 -48.06 27.26
CA ALA A 102 -33.03 -48.01 25.81
C ALA A 102 -34.30 -47.49 25.13
N SER A 103 -34.13 -46.59 24.21
CA SER A 103 -35.10 -46.30 23.14
C SER A 103 -34.41 -46.50 21.80
N PRO A 104 -35.08 -47.01 20.76
CA PRO A 104 -34.47 -47.68 19.62
C PRO A 104 -33.78 -46.75 18.67
N ALA A 105 -32.68 -47.25 18.07
CA ALA A 105 -31.91 -46.61 17.02
C ALA A 105 -32.78 -46.26 15.80
N PRO A 106 -32.53 -45.12 15.14
CA PRO A 106 -33.09 -44.83 13.83
C PRO A 106 -32.55 -45.82 12.79
N PRO A 107 -33.29 -46.08 11.70
CA PRO A 107 -32.88 -47.03 10.67
C PRO A 107 -31.61 -46.50 9.96
N PRO A 108 -30.76 -47.42 9.48
CA PRO A 108 -29.53 -47.01 8.78
C PRO A 108 -29.88 -46.24 7.50
N GLU A 109 -29.23 -45.09 7.33
CA GLU A 109 -29.20 -44.40 6.05
C GLU A 109 -28.64 -45.34 4.97
N PRO A 110 -29.20 -45.34 3.76
CA PRO A 110 -28.70 -46.17 2.67
C PRO A 110 -27.24 -45.77 2.35
N GLU A 111 -26.36 -46.75 2.37
CA GLU A 111 -24.99 -46.60 1.91
C GLU A 111 -25.01 -46.01 0.48
N PRO A 112 -24.19 -44.98 0.19
CA PRO A 112 -24.07 -44.49 -1.18
C PRO A 112 -23.58 -45.63 -2.07
N PRO A 113 -24.14 -45.78 -3.29
CA PRO A 113 -23.72 -46.84 -4.18
C PRO A 113 -22.23 -46.77 -4.39
N SER A 114 -21.53 -47.86 -4.17
CA SER A 114 -20.10 -48.02 -4.48
C SER A 114 -19.95 -48.03 -6.01
N ILE A 115 -19.87 -46.82 -6.56
CA ILE A 115 -19.55 -46.64 -7.97
C ILE A 115 -18.06 -46.98 -8.09
N SER A 116 -17.73 -48.00 -8.88
CA SER A 116 -16.35 -48.43 -9.06
C SER A 116 -15.55 -47.27 -9.65
N LEU A 117 -14.32 -47.04 -9.14
CA LEU A 117 -13.37 -46.00 -9.59
C LEU A 117 -13.27 -45.97 -11.14
N GLN A 118 -13.38 -47.12 -11.81
CA GLN A 118 -13.37 -47.27 -13.25
C GLN A 118 -14.58 -46.65 -13.97
N GLU A 119 -15.78 -46.66 -13.39
CA GLU A 119 -16.97 -46.03 -14.00
C GLU A 119 -16.97 -44.51 -13.88
N VAL A 120 -16.51 -43.96 -12.73
CA VAL A 120 -16.32 -42.53 -12.53
C VAL A 120 -15.25 -42.01 -13.48
N MET A 121 -14.17 -42.77 -13.69
CA MET A 121 -13.08 -42.45 -14.59
C MET A 121 -13.52 -42.42 -16.06
N ALA A 122 -14.34 -43.38 -16.49
CA ALA A 122 -14.83 -43.43 -17.85
C ALA A 122 -15.80 -42.27 -18.19
N GLN A 123 -16.68 -41.90 -17.27
CA GLN A 123 -17.63 -40.77 -17.44
C GLN A 123 -16.92 -39.42 -17.42
N THR A 124 -15.91 -39.23 -16.55
CA THR A 124 -15.21 -37.93 -16.40
C THR A 124 -14.26 -37.66 -17.58
N VAL A 125 -13.59 -38.67 -18.11
CA VAL A 125 -12.79 -38.53 -19.33
C VAL A 125 -13.67 -38.18 -20.55
N GLN A 126 -14.87 -38.77 -20.64
CA GLN A 126 -15.81 -38.48 -21.73
C GLN A 126 -16.33 -37.04 -21.66
N SER A 127 -16.66 -36.51 -20.47
CA SER A 127 -17.12 -35.11 -20.29
C SER A 127 -16.02 -34.07 -20.53
N ALA A 128 -14.76 -34.41 -20.26
CA ALA A 128 -13.61 -33.53 -20.56
C ALA A 128 -13.30 -33.45 -22.06
N LEU A 129 -13.70 -34.45 -22.83
CA LEU A 129 -13.53 -34.52 -24.28
C LEU A 129 -14.62 -33.76 -25.05
N ASP A 130 -15.83 -33.57 -24.44
CA ASP A 130 -17.00 -32.95 -25.10
C ASP A 130 -17.10 -31.41 -24.92
N GLU A 131 -16.18 -30.76 -24.19
CA GLU A 131 -16.15 -29.30 -24.00
C GLU A 131 -15.73 -28.61 -25.31
N LYS A 132 -16.70 -28.10 -26.08
CA LYS A 132 -16.48 -27.38 -27.34
C LYS A 132 -15.71 -26.08 -27.10
N GLU A 133 -14.65 -25.85 -27.87
CA GLU A 133 -13.93 -24.57 -27.88
C GLU A 133 -14.84 -23.40 -28.27
N PRO A 134 -14.83 -22.29 -27.54
CA PRO A 134 -15.44 -21.07 -28.06
C PRO A 134 -14.60 -20.52 -29.21
N VAL A 135 -15.26 -20.29 -30.34
CA VAL A 135 -14.67 -19.64 -31.52
C VAL A 135 -14.31 -18.20 -31.14
N ILE A 136 -13.01 -17.92 -31.08
CA ILE A 136 -12.49 -16.56 -30.84
C ILE A 136 -12.58 -15.82 -32.18
N LEU A 137 -13.54 -14.87 -32.27
CA LEU A 137 -13.57 -13.87 -33.33
C LEU A 137 -12.50 -12.81 -33.00
N GLU A 138 -11.47 -12.72 -33.85
CA GLU A 138 -10.49 -11.64 -33.76
C GLU A 138 -11.17 -10.28 -34.00
N PRO A 139 -10.93 -9.26 -33.13
CA PRO A 139 -11.43 -7.92 -33.40
C PRO A 139 -10.63 -7.26 -34.51
N PRO A 140 -11.28 -6.43 -35.38
CA PRO A 140 -10.62 -5.81 -36.51
C PRO A 140 -9.52 -4.85 -36.09
N HIS A 141 -8.37 -4.97 -36.74
CA HIS A 141 -7.21 -4.10 -36.58
C HIS A 141 -7.57 -2.61 -36.76
N ARG A 142 -7.60 -1.84 -35.68
CA ARG A 142 -7.54 -0.37 -35.75
C ARG A 142 -6.11 0.04 -36.08
N ARG A 143 -5.91 0.56 -37.30
CA ARG A 143 -4.70 1.27 -37.71
C ARG A 143 -4.58 2.56 -36.88
N THR A 144 -3.61 2.63 -35.95
CA THR A 144 -3.18 3.87 -35.34
C THR A 144 -2.16 4.54 -36.27
N LEU A 145 -2.55 5.69 -36.82
CA LEU A 145 -1.70 6.64 -37.50
C LEU A 145 -0.85 7.39 -36.43
N PHE A 146 0.32 6.91 -36.14
CA PHE A 146 1.49 7.72 -35.73
C PHE A 146 2.66 6.76 -35.52
N SER A 147 3.43 6.60 -36.60
CA SER A 147 4.75 5.99 -36.57
C SER A 147 5.74 6.99 -35.99
N ARG A 148 6.23 6.77 -34.79
CA ARG A 148 7.37 7.50 -34.25
C ARG A 148 8.67 6.90 -34.81
N LYS A 149 9.42 7.74 -35.52
CA LYS A 149 10.77 7.48 -36.04
C LYS A 149 11.68 7.01 -34.88
N LYS A 150 12.39 5.89 -35.12
CA LYS A 150 13.58 5.51 -34.36
C LYS A 150 14.61 6.63 -34.43
N LEU A 151 14.98 7.19 -33.29
CA LEU A 151 16.28 7.81 -33.14
C LEU A 151 17.25 6.69 -32.70
N GLN A 152 18.17 6.39 -33.61
CA GLN A 152 19.41 5.71 -33.33
C GLN A 152 20.40 6.79 -32.83
N ASP A 153 21.30 6.35 -31.97
CA ASP A 153 22.48 7.04 -31.44
C ASP A 153 22.25 7.97 -30.24
N THR A 154 22.29 7.37 -29.06
CA THR A 154 22.99 7.95 -27.90
C THR A 154 23.48 6.80 -26.98
N GLU A 155 24.39 6.00 -27.48
CA GLU A 155 25.41 5.37 -26.64
C GLU A 155 26.48 6.41 -26.42
N GLN A 156 26.56 6.96 -25.23
CA GLN A 156 27.62 7.69 -24.56
C GLN A 156 27.03 8.87 -23.79
N LEU A 157 26.54 8.61 -22.61
CA LEU A 157 26.58 9.50 -21.42
C LEU A 157 25.99 8.77 -20.22
N PHE A 158 26.69 7.74 -19.75
CA PHE A 158 26.53 7.31 -18.37
C PHE A 158 27.90 7.42 -17.73
N ASP A 159 28.06 8.44 -16.90
CA ASP A 159 29.22 8.64 -16.06
C ASP A 159 29.33 7.47 -15.09
N THR A 160 30.53 6.90 -15.03
CA THR A 160 30.92 5.87 -14.03
C THR A 160 30.76 6.35 -12.59
N ASP A 161 30.55 7.65 -12.36
CA ASP A 161 30.36 8.23 -11.02
C ASP A 161 28.94 8.03 -10.49
N GLU A 162 27.88 7.97 -11.35
CA GLU A 162 26.51 7.66 -10.90
C GLU A 162 26.35 6.19 -10.47
N LEU A 163 27.06 5.26 -11.14
CA LEU A 163 27.05 3.84 -10.75
C LEU A 163 27.77 3.60 -9.42
N ALA A 164 28.82 4.40 -9.12
CA ALA A 164 29.52 4.33 -7.85
C ALA A 164 28.69 4.91 -6.69
N GLU A 165 27.90 5.97 -6.93
CA GLU A 165 26.96 6.50 -5.94
C GLU A 165 25.79 5.53 -5.67
N GLU A 166 25.30 4.79 -6.69
CA GLU A 166 24.28 3.76 -6.50
C GLU A 166 24.83 2.52 -5.75
N GLU A 167 26.11 2.15 -5.92
CA GLU A 167 26.74 1.09 -5.17
C GLU A 167 27.04 1.51 -3.72
N GLU A 168 27.48 2.75 -3.46
CA GLU A 168 27.66 3.29 -2.10
C GLU A 168 26.31 3.40 -1.35
N ASP A 169 25.23 3.84 -2.02
CA ASP A 169 23.89 3.89 -1.46
C ASP A 169 23.36 2.48 -1.16
N ALA A 170 23.72 1.46 -1.95
CA ALA A 170 23.34 0.06 -1.72
C ALA A 170 24.09 -0.55 -0.53
N GLU A 171 25.39 -0.25 -0.35
CA GLU A 171 26.19 -0.73 0.78
C GLU A 171 25.80 -0.04 2.10
N GLU A 172 25.45 1.27 2.10
CA GLU A 172 24.87 1.94 3.28
C GLU A 172 23.50 1.36 3.65
N ASP A 173 22.71 0.93 2.67
CA ASP A 173 21.43 0.26 2.89
C ASP A 173 21.59 -1.08 3.62
N ASP A 174 22.69 -1.78 3.38
CA ASP A 174 22.97 -3.09 3.97
C ASP A 174 23.33 -3.00 5.45
N SER A 175 24.16 -2.04 5.83
CA SER A 175 24.59 -1.86 7.24
C SER A 175 23.45 -1.47 8.20
N PHE A 176 22.37 -0.94 7.67
CA PHE A 176 21.22 -0.47 8.46
C PHE A 176 20.36 -1.62 9.03
N PHE A 177 20.22 -2.73 8.27
CA PHE A 177 19.48 -3.89 8.74
C PHE A 177 20.23 -4.67 9.84
N ASP A 178 21.55 -4.58 9.88
CA ASP A 178 22.40 -5.24 10.86
C ASP A 178 22.51 -4.50 12.21
N ALA A 179 21.92 -3.31 12.30
CA ALA A 179 21.90 -2.54 13.55
C ALA A 179 21.11 -3.28 14.66
N PRO A 180 21.55 -3.20 15.95
CA PRO A 180 20.86 -3.87 17.04
C PRO A 180 19.43 -3.36 17.21
N GLU A 181 18.46 -4.26 17.06
CA GLU A 181 17.03 -3.97 17.17
C GLU A 181 16.54 -4.06 18.62
N PRO A 182 15.73 -3.08 19.09
CA PRO A 182 15.00 -3.23 20.33
C PRO A 182 13.90 -4.29 20.16
N PRO A 183 13.57 -5.06 21.22
CA PRO A 183 12.49 -6.04 21.16
C PRO A 183 11.17 -5.41 20.68
N VAL A 184 10.45 -6.12 19.81
CA VAL A 184 9.19 -5.64 19.22
C VAL A 184 8.17 -5.26 20.27
N GLU A 185 8.08 -6.03 21.38
CA GLU A 185 7.17 -5.75 22.50
C GLU A 185 7.51 -4.44 23.23
N GLU A 186 8.80 -4.15 23.42
CA GLU A 186 9.25 -2.90 24.03
C GLU A 186 8.89 -1.72 23.13
N THR A 187 9.17 -1.85 21.84
CA THR A 187 8.83 -0.86 20.81
C THR A 187 7.32 -0.59 20.77
N LEU A 188 6.50 -1.63 20.78
CA LEU A 188 5.04 -1.53 20.83
C LEU A 188 4.58 -0.79 22.11
N SER A 189 5.17 -1.12 23.27
CA SER A 189 4.84 -0.46 24.56
C SER A 189 5.19 1.02 24.53
N ARG A 190 6.31 1.38 23.92
CA ARG A 190 6.79 2.77 23.73
C ARG A 190 5.82 3.56 22.85
N TYR A 191 5.41 2.99 21.70
CA TYR A 191 4.41 3.62 20.82
C TYR A 191 3.06 3.78 21.50
N ARG A 192 2.60 2.80 22.28
CA ARG A 192 1.34 2.88 23.04
C ARG A 192 1.33 4.03 24.04
N LYS A 193 2.42 4.24 24.79
CA LYS A 193 2.55 5.36 25.76
C LYS A 193 2.56 6.70 25.03
N SER A 194 3.34 6.81 23.95
CA SER A 194 3.49 8.03 23.16
C SER A 194 2.15 8.41 22.48
N LEU A 195 1.41 7.43 21.96
CA LEU A 195 0.11 7.62 21.31
C LEU A 195 -0.94 8.19 22.31
N LYS A 196 -1.01 7.63 23.54
CA LYS A 196 -1.95 8.13 24.57
C LYS A 196 -1.63 9.59 24.95
N SER A 197 -0.34 9.92 25.10
CA SER A 197 0.09 11.29 25.40
C SER A 197 -0.23 12.24 24.24
N ALA A 198 0.07 11.84 22.99
CA ALA A 198 -0.21 12.64 21.79
C ALA A 198 -1.72 12.91 21.60
N LEU A 199 -2.57 11.93 21.88
CA LEU A 199 -4.02 12.09 21.78
C LEU A 199 -4.54 13.13 22.78
N GLY A 200 -4.05 13.09 24.02
CA GLY A 200 -4.42 14.07 25.04
C GLY A 200 -3.99 15.49 24.66
N SER A 201 -2.73 15.65 24.25
CA SER A 201 -2.20 16.94 23.77
C SER A 201 -2.95 17.47 22.55
N LEU A 202 -3.27 16.62 21.57
CA LEU A 202 -4.02 17.00 20.36
C LEU A 202 -5.42 17.48 20.70
N ARG A 203 -6.19 16.73 21.50
CA ARG A 203 -7.56 17.11 21.88
C ARG A 203 -7.62 18.47 22.56
N LEU A 204 -6.71 18.70 23.51
CA LEU A 204 -6.64 19.97 24.25
C LEU A 204 -6.17 21.11 23.35
N SER A 205 -5.17 20.87 22.46
CA SER A 205 -4.71 21.86 21.48
C SER A 205 -5.81 22.26 20.51
N VAL A 206 -6.59 21.30 19.99
CA VAL A 206 -7.74 21.60 19.12
C VAL A 206 -8.76 22.48 19.83
N LEU A 207 -9.10 22.17 21.09
CA LEU A 207 -10.05 22.95 21.87
C LEU A 207 -9.57 24.40 22.05
N ILE A 208 -8.31 24.58 22.49
CA ILE A 208 -7.72 25.92 22.71
C ILE A 208 -7.66 26.69 21.38
N THR A 209 -7.20 26.06 20.30
CA THR A 209 -7.09 26.69 18.98
C THR A 209 -8.47 27.10 18.46
N ALA A 210 -9.50 26.26 18.58
CA ALA A 210 -10.86 26.60 18.20
C ALA A 210 -11.39 27.81 18.98
N LEU A 211 -11.09 27.86 20.29
CA LEU A 211 -11.46 29.01 21.13
C LEU A 211 -10.72 30.28 20.68
N MET A 212 -9.46 30.21 20.25
CA MET A 212 -8.70 31.35 19.72
C MET A 212 -9.26 31.87 18.38
N TRP A 213 -9.84 31.03 17.56
CA TRP A 213 -10.44 31.42 16.28
C TRP A 213 -11.83 32.04 16.43
N LEU A 214 -12.54 31.76 17.52
CA LEU A 214 -13.87 32.27 17.76
C LEU A 214 -13.97 33.83 17.73
N PRO A 215 -13.10 34.61 18.41
CA PRO A 215 -13.10 36.05 18.34
C PRO A 215 -12.75 36.60 16.96
N GLN A 216 -11.91 35.93 16.19
CA GLN A 216 -11.58 36.31 14.81
C GLN A 216 -12.83 36.22 13.90
N LEU A 217 -13.63 35.18 14.09
CA LEU A 217 -14.89 34.99 13.38
C LEU A 217 -15.95 35.99 13.82
N LEU A 218 -16.11 36.20 15.13
CA LEU A 218 -17.05 37.19 15.70
C LEU A 218 -16.73 38.64 15.26
N LYS A 219 -15.44 38.97 15.14
CA LYS A 219 -14.99 40.26 14.61
C LYS A 219 -15.47 40.48 13.17
N ARG A 220 -15.39 39.42 12.33
CA ARG A 220 -15.87 39.50 10.94
C ARG A 220 -17.40 39.66 10.85
N LEU A 221 -18.14 39.07 11.80
CA LEU A 221 -19.60 39.16 11.90
C LEU A 221 -20.06 40.44 12.56
N GLY A 222 -19.15 41.32 13.03
CA GLY A 222 -19.49 42.52 13.75
C GLY A 222 -20.10 42.32 15.15
N ALA A 223 -19.99 41.10 15.68
CA ALA A 223 -20.56 40.70 16.97
C ALA A 223 -19.54 40.76 18.13
N LEU A 224 -18.34 41.30 17.90
CA LEU A 224 -17.32 41.39 18.94
C LEU A 224 -17.56 42.57 19.89
N PRO A 225 -17.56 42.37 21.22
CA PRO A 225 -17.72 43.50 22.17
C PRO A 225 -16.60 44.53 22.02
N GLU A 226 -16.95 45.83 22.10
CA GLU A 226 -16.01 46.94 21.88
C GLU A 226 -14.80 46.91 22.84
N ARG A 227 -14.94 46.33 24.02
CA ARG A 227 -13.84 46.16 24.99
C ARG A 227 -12.68 45.33 24.48
N PHE A 228 -12.94 44.36 23.58
CA PHE A 228 -11.89 43.54 22.94
C PHE A 228 -11.11 44.30 21.85
N THR A 229 -11.67 45.38 21.33
CA THR A 229 -11.04 46.20 20.30
C THR A 229 -10.38 47.45 20.87
N SER A 230 -10.85 47.96 22.01
CA SER A 230 -10.35 49.20 22.61
C SER A 230 -9.15 48.96 23.54
N ASP A 231 -9.15 47.86 24.31
CA ASP A 231 -8.10 47.58 25.30
C ASP A 231 -7.13 46.53 24.78
N PRO A 232 -5.85 46.89 24.49
CA PRO A 232 -4.84 45.94 23.99
C PRO A 232 -4.55 44.80 25.01
N LEU A 233 -4.70 45.03 26.31
CA LEU A 233 -4.53 44.00 27.34
C LEU A 233 -5.62 42.92 27.25
N VAL A 234 -6.89 43.34 27.09
CA VAL A 234 -8.01 42.41 26.99
C VAL A 234 -8.03 41.70 25.63
N GLY A 235 -7.57 42.38 24.58
CA GLY A 235 -7.56 41.86 23.19
C GLY A 235 -6.38 40.92 22.87
N THR A 236 -5.27 40.98 23.63
CA THR A 236 -4.05 40.22 23.28
C THR A 236 -3.57 39.25 24.35
N LEU A 237 -3.68 39.59 25.65
CA LEU A 237 -3.17 38.77 26.74
C LEU A 237 -3.77 37.35 26.79
N PRO A 238 -5.11 37.15 26.67
CA PRO A 238 -5.68 35.80 26.67
C PRO A 238 -5.12 34.92 25.53
N PHE A 239 -4.85 35.52 24.37
CA PHE A 239 -4.30 34.81 23.22
C PHE A 239 -2.83 34.49 23.38
N ALA A 240 -2.03 35.34 24.03
CA ALA A 240 -0.65 35.03 24.41
C ALA A 240 -0.59 33.81 25.35
N VAL A 241 -1.44 33.81 26.38
CA VAL A 241 -1.52 32.68 27.34
C VAL A 241 -1.98 31.41 26.63
N ALA A 242 -2.99 31.50 25.75
CA ALA A 242 -3.47 30.36 24.97
C ALA A 242 -2.39 29.82 24.01
N LEU A 243 -1.63 30.68 23.34
CA LEU A 243 -0.52 30.26 22.47
C LEU A 243 0.60 29.56 23.27
N VAL A 244 0.96 30.10 24.44
CA VAL A 244 1.92 29.45 25.37
C VAL A 244 1.41 28.07 25.79
N ALA A 245 0.14 27.93 26.13
CA ALA A 245 -0.46 26.64 26.46
C ALA A 245 -0.38 25.64 25.30
N VAL A 246 -0.67 26.07 24.05
CA VAL A 246 -0.51 25.23 22.86
C VAL A 246 0.96 24.86 22.63
N CYS A 247 1.91 25.76 22.84
CA CYS A 247 3.35 25.47 22.74
C CYS A 247 3.78 24.43 23.79
N ILE A 248 3.30 24.52 25.04
CA ILE A 248 3.56 23.53 26.08
C ILE A 248 3.02 22.15 25.69
N LEU A 249 1.80 22.07 25.16
CA LEU A 249 1.22 20.84 24.62
C LEU A 249 2.04 20.29 23.45
N GLY A 250 2.57 21.20 22.63
CA GLY A 250 3.43 20.92 21.49
C GLY A 250 4.90 20.64 21.83
N ARG A 251 5.28 20.49 23.12
CA ARG A 251 6.68 20.29 23.51
C ARG A 251 7.39 19.19 22.74
N SER A 252 6.67 18.14 22.36
CA SER A 252 7.24 17.03 21.58
C SER A 252 7.66 17.45 20.15
N ILE A 253 7.03 18.47 19.60
CA ILE A 253 7.39 19.06 18.30
C ILE A 253 8.66 19.90 18.47
N PHE A 254 8.75 20.70 19.55
CA PHE A 254 9.98 21.46 19.84
C PHE A 254 11.19 20.57 20.07
N VAL A 255 11.03 19.43 20.79
CA VAL A 255 12.13 18.47 21.01
C VAL A 255 12.62 17.90 19.68
N ARG A 256 11.71 17.45 18.82
CA ARG A 256 12.08 16.93 17.49
C ARG A 256 12.72 17.99 16.60
N ALA A 257 12.18 19.21 16.60
CA ALA A 257 12.81 20.32 15.87
C ALA A 257 14.25 20.57 16.35
N TRP A 258 14.47 20.46 17.66
CA TRP A 258 15.82 20.59 18.24
C TRP A 258 16.74 19.43 17.87
N GLU A 259 16.25 18.20 17.93
CA GLU A 259 16.99 16.99 17.51
C GLU A 259 17.45 17.14 16.05
N ARG A 260 16.56 17.56 15.14
CA ARG A 260 16.89 17.81 13.73
C ARG A 260 17.91 18.94 13.53
N ILE A 261 17.84 20.01 14.32
CA ILE A 261 18.87 21.07 14.27
C ILE A 261 20.24 20.50 14.68
N CYS A 262 20.28 19.64 15.69
CA CYS A 262 21.54 18.98 16.11
C CYS A 262 22.10 18.07 15.01
N GLU A 263 21.25 17.46 14.20
CA GLU A 263 21.58 16.68 12.99
C GLU A 263 21.89 17.55 11.77
N LYS A 264 21.90 18.90 11.93
CA LYS A 264 22.11 19.91 10.89
C LYS A 264 21.06 19.92 9.79
N SER A 265 19.86 19.38 10.06
CA SER A 265 18.74 19.38 9.13
C SER A 265 17.66 20.39 9.54
N VAL A 266 16.95 20.95 8.55
CA VAL A 266 15.82 21.88 8.77
C VAL A 266 14.52 21.15 8.45
N SER A 267 13.69 20.97 9.46
CA SER A 267 12.42 20.28 9.34
C SER A 267 11.21 21.23 9.32
N CYS A 268 10.05 20.72 8.91
CA CYS A 268 8.80 21.49 8.99
C CYS A 268 8.42 21.84 10.45
N GLU A 269 8.79 20.99 11.41
CA GLU A 269 8.61 21.24 12.84
C GLU A 269 9.34 22.52 13.28
N LEU A 270 10.57 22.76 12.76
CA LEU A 270 11.31 23.98 13.04
C LEU A 270 10.58 25.21 12.52
N MET A 271 10.01 25.15 11.30
CA MET A 271 9.23 26.28 10.74
C MET A 271 8.02 26.61 11.61
N VAL A 272 7.30 25.59 12.09
CA VAL A 272 6.14 25.77 12.99
C VAL A 272 6.60 26.33 14.35
N CYS A 273 7.71 25.85 14.91
CA CYS A 273 8.26 26.37 16.17
C CYS A 273 8.67 27.83 16.03
N LEU A 274 9.36 28.20 14.96
CA LEU A 274 9.76 29.57 14.69
C LEU A 274 8.55 30.50 14.49
N LEU A 275 7.50 30.03 13.79
CA LEU A 275 6.24 30.76 13.67
C LEU A 275 5.61 31.02 15.05
N CYS A 276 5.57 30.02 15.93
CA CYS A 276 5.06 30.18 17.28
C CYS A 276 5.90 31.15 18.12
N ILE A 277 7.23 31.06 18.06
CA ILE A 277 8.15 31.93 18.79
C ILE A 277 8.01 33.40 18.29
N THR A 278 8.03 33.62 16.98
CA THR A 278 7.91 34.97 16.41
C THR A 278 6.54 35.58 16.67
N ALA A 279 5.45 34.81 16.55
CA ALA A 279 4.09 35.26 16.86
C ALA A 279 3.93 35.60 18.36
N LEU A 280 4.55 34.80 19.25
CA LEU A 280 4.55 35.07 20.69
C LEU A 280 5.37 36.34 21.01
N ALA A 281 6.57 36.47 20.44
CA ALA A 281 7.41 37.66 20.63
C ALA A 281 6.72 38.94 20.13
N ASP A 282 6.05 38.87 18.97
CA ASP A 282 5.25 40.00 18.44
C ASP A 282 4.07 40.32 19.34
N THR A 283 3.39 39.32 19.90
CA THR A 283 2.30 39.51 20.85
C THR A 283 2.78 40.15 22.14
N VAL A 284 3.93 39.74 22.66
CA VAL A 284 4.55 40.40 23.85
C VAL A 284 4.96 41.82 23.52
N LEU A 285 5.49 42.11 22.32
CA LEU A 285 5.85 43.44 21.90
C LEU A 285 4.60 44.35 21.80
N CYS A 286 3.45 43.81 21.36
CA CYS A 286 2.17 44.53 21.38
C CYS A 286 1.70 44.90 22.79
N LEU A 287 1.95 44.06 23.79
CA LEU A 287 1.62 44.32 25.18
C LEU A 287 2.54 45.36 25.83
N LEU A 288 3.82 45.36 25.46
CA LEU A 288 4.83 46.29 26.02
C LEU A 288 4.83 47.65 25.34
N SER A 289 4.44 47.72 24.05
CA SER A 289 4.46 48.97 23.26
C SER A 289 3.08 49.28 22.72
N SER A 290 2.47 50.33 23.22
CA SER A 290 1.17 50.82 22.72
C SER A 290 1.27 51.26 21.25
N ALA A 291 2.44 51.77 20.81
CA ALA A 291 2.70 52.14 19.41
C ALA A 291 2.61 50.90 18.49
N ARG A 292 3.12 49.73 18.88
CA ARG A 292 2.99 48.49 18.13
C ARG A 292 1.57 47.94 18.15
N GLY A 293 0.92 47.96 19.33
CA GLY A 293 -0.46 47.47 19.52
C GLY A 293 -1.49 48.19 18.66
N ALA A 294 -1.26 49.49 18.33
CA ALA A 294 -2.11 50.29 17.47
C ALA A 294 -2.00 49.98 15.95
N LEU A 295 -0.95 49.25 15.52
CA LEU A 295 -0.70 49.01 14.09
C LEU A 295 -1.54 47.85 13.55
N VAL A 296 -1.16 46.62 13.84
CA VAL A 296 -1.74 45.38 13.27
C VAL A 296 -1.79 44.29 14.32
N GLN A 297 -2.79 43.40 14.24
CA GLN A 297 -2.90 42.27 15.15
C GLN A 297 -1.85 41.17 14.87
N PRO A 298 -1.26 40.55 15.90
CA PRO A 298 -0.35 39.40 15.74
C PRO A 298 -1.03 38.17 15.18
N PHE A 299 -0.21 37.26 14.59
CA PHE A 299 -0.67 36.01 13.96
C PHE A 299 -0.78 34.81 14.94
N TYR A 300 -1.08 35.05 16.22
CA TYR A 300 -1.13 34.04 17.28
C TYR A 300 -2.09 32.87 16.99
N ALA A 301 -3.27 33.14 16.42
CA ALA A 301 -4.28 32.12 16.13
C ALA A 301 -3.81 31.15 15.01
N LEU A 302 -3.09 31.70 14.01
CA LEU A 302 -2.55 30.89 12.92
C LEU A 302 -1.36 30.04 13.37
N ALA A 303 -0.51 30.61 14.24
CA ALA A 303 0.61 29.88 14.85
C ALA A 303 0.10 28.70 15.73
N ALA A 304 -0.93 28.93 16.53
CA ALA A 304 -1.60 27.87 17.30
C ALA A 304 -2.20 26.77 16.40
N LEU A 305 -2.78 27.17 15.26
CA LEU A 305 -3.33 26.23 14.28
C LEU A 305 -2.22 25.39 13.64
N ALA A 306 -1.12 26.00 13.21
CA ALA A 306 0.02 25.29 12.62
C ALA A 306 0.60 24.25 13.62
N MET A 307 0.76 24.62 14.91
CA MET A 307 1.17 23.69 15.95
C MET A 307 0.16 22.55 16.13
N THR A 308 -1.13 22.83 16.06
CA THR A 308 -2.19 21.82 16.18
C THR A 308 -2.15 20.84 15.00
N PHE A 309 -1.88 21.31 13.77
CA PHE A 309 -1.67 20.45 12.61
C PHE A 309 -0.41 19.58 12.76
N ALA A 310 0.68 20.12 13.31
CA ALA A 310 1.88 19.36 13.60
C ALA A 310 1.62 18.23 14.63
N LEU A 311 0.85 18.54 15.70
CA LEU A 311 0.41 17.53 16.67
C LEU A 311 -0.50 16.48 16.04
N TRP A 312 -1.36 16.87 15.11
CA TRP A 312 -2.23 15.94 14.39
C TRP A 312 -1.43 14.98 13.51
N GLY A 313 -0.47 15.48 12.71
CA GLY A 313 0.44 14.64 11.92
C GLY A 313 1.20 13.64 12.80
N ARG A 314 1.76 14.11 13.93
CA ARG A 314 2.44 13.23 14.88
C ARG A 314 1.52 12.16 15.47
N PHE A 315 0.29 12.51 15.82
CA PHE A 315 -0.70 11.54 16.30
C PHE A 315 -1.00 10.45 15.26
N LEU A 316 -1.23 10.83 14.01
CA LEU A 316 -1.50 9.89 12.92
C LEU A 316 -0.31 8.97 12.68
N TYR A 317 0.91 9.51 12.67
CA TYR A 317 2.13 8.72 12.54
C TYR A 317 2.28 7.69 13.68
N LEU A 318 2.16 8.14 14.94
CA LEU A 318 2.25 7.24 16.09
C LEU A 318 1.15 6.16 16.10
N ALA A 319 -0.05 6.50 15.64
CA ALA A 319 -1.15 5.54 15.51
C ALA A 319 -0.85 4.49 14.45
N SER A 320 -0.26 4.90 13.31
CA SER A 320 0.17 3.97 12.26
C SER A 320 1.27 3.04 12.76
N MET A 321 2.31 3.57 13.38
CA MET A 321 3.39 2.75 13.94
C MET A 321 2.90 1.78 15.02
N TYR A 322 2.01 2.23 15.90
CA TYR A 322 1.40 1.34 16.91
C TYR A 322 0.67 0.16 16.26
N ASP A 323 -0.15 0.40 15.23
CA ASP A 323 -0.89 -0.66 14.56
C ASP A 323 0.03 -1.57 13.72
N THR A 324 1.08 -1.02 13.08
CA THR A 324 2.13 -1.78 12.37
C THR A 324 2.85 -2.74 13.32
N PHE A 325 3.34 -2.23 14.47
CA PHE A 325 4.05 -3.06 15.46
C PHE A 325 3.12 -4.02 16.21
N ARG A 326 1.82 -3.74 16.24
CA ARG A 326 0.83 -4.70 16.76
C ARG A 326 0.76 -5.96 15.88
N ILE A 327 0.88 -5.82 14.56
CA ILE A 327 0.97 -6.96 13.64
C ILE A 327 2.28 -7.71 13.85
N ALA A 328 3.42 -7.01 13.95
CA ALA A 328 4.73 -7.61 14.18
C ALA A 328 4.83 -8.38 15.52
N ALA A 329 4.05 -7.99 16.54
CA ALA A 329 4.03 -8.62 17.86
C ALA A 329 3.15 -9.87 17.97
N ILE A 330 2.44 -10.29 16.91
CA ILE A 330 1.60 -11.49 16.90
C ILE A 330 2.45 -12.75 16.74
N GLY A 331 3.34 -13.08 17.60
CA GLY A 331 4.15 -14.26 17.87
C GLY A 331 4.11 -15.52 16.98
N GLN A 332 3.41 -15.53 15.86
CA GLN A 332 3.40 -16.57 14.82
C GLN A 332 4.44 -16.21 13.76
N ALA A 333 5.10 -17.21 13.18
CA ALA A 333 6.03 -16.99 12.08
C ALA A 333 5.30 -16.29 10.91
N PRO A 334 5.58 -15.02 10.64
CA PRO A 334 4.91 -14.31 9.56
C PRO A 334 5.53 -14.68 8.22
N TYR A 335 4.76 -14.55 7.13
CA TYR A 335 5.36 -14.37 5.83
C TYR A 335 5.96 -12.97 5.74
N MET A 336 7.09 -12.83 5.08
CA MET A 336 7.70 -11.53 4.81
C MET A 336 7.77 -11.26 3.31
N ILE A 337 7.78 -9.98 2.96
CA ILE A 337 8.06 -9.53 1.60
C ILE A 337 9.51 -9.06 1.57
N THR A 338 10.31 -9.71 0.73
CA THR A 338 11.71 -9.39 0.46
C THR A 338 11.88 -8.91 -0.97
N LEU A 339 13.01 -8.31 -1.30
CA LEU A 339 13.33 -7.91 -2.65
C LEU A 339 14.35 -8.87 -3.25
N THR A 340 14.13 -9.20 -4.52
CA THR A 340 15.03 -10.00 -5.34
C THR A 340 15.27 -9.27 -6.65
N ALA A 341 16.24 -9.70 -7.44
CA ALA A 341 16.50 -9.14 -8.77
C ALA A 341 15.27 -9.18 -9.72
N GLY A 342 14.32 -10.10 -9.47
CA GLY A 342 13.09 -10.22 -10.26
C GLY A 342 11.88 -9.47 -9.75
N GLY A 343 11.97 -8.82 -8.59
CA GLY A 343 10.85 -8.12 -7.99
C GLY A 343 10.66 -8.39 -6.49
N ALA A 344 9.52 -7.98 -5.97
CA ALA A 344 9.13 -8.30 -4.59
C ALA A 344 8.68 -9.76 -4.51
N ALA A 345 9.21 -10.50 -3.54
CA ALA A 345 8.91 -11.92 -3.30
C ALA A 345 8.32 -12.13 -1.91
N LYS A 346 7.33 -13.02 -1.80
CA LYS A 346 6.78 -13.48 -0.53
C LYS A 346 7.58 -14.70 -0.05
N ARG A 347 8.02 -14.69 1.21
CA ARG A 347 8.79 -15.75 1.84
C ARG A 347 8.30 -16.04 3.24
N ASP A 348 8.60 -17.25 3.71
CA ASP A 348 8.52 -17.55 5.14
C ASP A 348 9.64 -16.79 5.83
N GLY A 349 9.37 -16.15 6.97
CA GLY A 349 10.37 -15.30 7.54
C GLY A 349 10.22 -14.99 9.01
N SER A 350 11.10 -14.11 9.45
CA SER A 350 11.14 -13.56 10.80
C SER A 350 10.81 -12.08 10.81
N VAL A 351 10.58 -11.54 12.00
CA VAL A 351 10.34 -10.12 12.23
C VAL A 351 11.67 -9.34 12.37
N HIS A 352 12.80 -10.04 12.38
CA HIS A 352 14.12 -9.44 12.54
C HIS A 352 14.45 -8.50 11.39
N GLY A 353 14.97 -7.30 11.68
CA GLY A 353 15.25 -6.25 10.70
C GLY A 353 14.05 -5.33 10.39
N PHE A 354 12.83 -5.69 10.78
CA PHE A 354 11.63 -4.91 10.47
C PHE A 354 11.58 -3.55 11.17
N SER A 355 12.04 -3.47 12.44
CA SER A 355 12.10 -2.20 13.17
C SER A 355 13.05 -1.21 12.50
N ASN A 356 14.18 -1.68 12.03
CA ASN A 356 15.17 -0.86 11.34
C ASN A 356 14.59 -0.30 10.03
N CYS A 357 13.89 -1.12 9.24
CA CYS A 357 13.20 -0.66 8.03
C CYS A 357 12.18 0.45 8.32
N THR A 358 11.41 0.34 9.44
CA THR A 358 10.40 1.36 9.82
C THR A 358 11.00 2.68 10.29
N ALA A 359 12.25 2.70 10.74
CA ALA A 359 12.91 3.87 11.31
C ALA A 359 13.48 4.82 10.24
N ARG A 360 13.60 4.38 8.99
CA ARG A 360 14.15 5.22 7.89
C ARG A 360 13.22 6.39 7.56
N GLU A 361 13.86 7.46 7.10
CA GLU A 361 13.19 8.70 6.73
C GLU A 361 12.25 8.53 5.53
N ASP A 362 11.22 9.37 5.48
CA ASP A 362 10.28 9.43 4.37
C ASP A 362 10.74 10.45 3.30
N PHE A 363 10.23 10.28 2.09
CA PHE A 363 10.49 11.17 0.96
C PHE A 363 10.12 12.64 1.26
N ALA A 364 9.06 12.86 2.05
CA ALA A 364 8.63 14.21 2.41
C ALA A 364 9.69 14.90 3.28
N THR A 365 10.29 14.17 4.22
CA THR A 365 11.36 14.66 5.09
C THR A 365 12.60 15.03 4.25
N HIS A 366 13.04 14.17 3.37
CA HIS A 366 14.21 14.43 2.52
C HIS A 366 14.05 15.71 1.68
N TRP A 367 12.94 15.86 0.96
CA TRP A 367 12.69 17.09 0.18
C TRP A 367 12.57 18.34 1.04
N GLN A 368 12.04 18.23 2.25
CA GLN A 368 11.97 19.32 3.20
C GLN A 368 13.38 19.75 3.65
N GLU A 369 14.27 18.80 3.92
CA GLU A 369 15.66 19.10 4.33
C GLU A 369 16.43 19.91 3.31
N VAL A 370 16.18 19.68 2.02
CA VAL A 370 16.86 20.43 0.95
C VAL A 370 16.25 21.84 0.76
N LEU A 371 14.92 21.95 0.74
CA LEU A 371 14.25 23.20 0.34
C LEU A 371 13.89 24.13 1.49
N LEU A 372 13.58 23.60 2.67
CA LEU A 372 13.18 24.44 3.82
C LEU A 372 14.25 25.40 4.32
N PRO A 373 15.57 25.07 4.34
CA PRO A 373 16.60 26.06 4.67
C PRO A 373 16.57 27.28 3.75
N VAL A 374 16.39 27.06 2.46
CA VAL A 374 16.32 28.13 1.45
C VAL A 374 15.09 29.00 1.68
N ILE A 375 13.93 28.38 1.90
CA ILE A 375 12.67 29.09 2.18
C ILE A 375 12.79 29.87 3.50
N LEU A 376 13.38 29.29 4.54
CA LEU A 376 13.58 29.95 5.83
C LEU A 376 14.46 31.18 5.70
N MET A 377 15.58 31.07 5.01
CA MET A 377 16.46 32.22 4.73
C MET A 377 15.74 33.30 3.91
N ALA A 378 14.97 32.89 2.91
CA ALA A 378 14.18 33.82 2.11
C ALA A 378 13.15 34.58 2.98
N THR A 379 12.46 33.90 3.92
CA THR A 379 11.50 34.57 4.82
C THR A 379 12.16 35.64 5.68
N LEU A 380 13.39 35.37 6.18
CA LEU A 380 14.13 36.32 7.00
C LEU A 380 14.56 37.55 6.17
N VAL A 381 15.14 37.34 4.97
CA VAL A 381 15.54 38.41 4.07
C VAL A 381 14.34 39.27 3.63
N PHE A 382 13.24 38.63 3.25
CA PHE A 382 12.03 39.31 2.83
C PHE A 382 11.36 40.09 3.99
N ALA A 383 11.41 39.58 5.22
CA ALA A 383 10.96 40.30 6.41
C ALA A 383 11.77 41.57 6.63
N LEU A 384 13.10 41.47 6.50
CA LEU A 384 13.96 42.62 6.62
C LEU A 384 13.69 43.67 5.54
N LEU A 385 13.59 43.25 4.27
CA LEU A 385 13.30 44.17 3.15
C LEU A 385 11.95 44.86 3.32
N SER A 386 10.91 44.14 3.73
CA SER A 386 9.56 44.69 4.00
C SER A 386 9.61 45.69 5.16
N THR A 387 10.39 45.42 6.20
CA THR A 387 10.54 46.27 7.37
C THR A 387 11.29 47.56 7.03
N LEU A 388 12.36 47.46 6.25
CA LEU A 388 13.10 48.63 5.74
C LEU A 388 12.22 49.55 4.87
N LYS A 389 11.39 48.93 4.01
CA LYS A 389 10.41 49.68 3.19
C LYS A 389 9.33 50.36 3.99
N ALA A 390 8.85 49.73 5.09
CA ALA A 390 7.84 50.25 5.97
C ALA A 390 8.36 51.34 6.94
N GLU A 391 9.68 51.59 6.95
CA GLU A 391 10.37 52.54 7.84
C GLU A 391 10.03 52.37 9.34
N SER A 392 9.60 51.19 9.76
CA SER A 392 9.17 50.89 11.13
C SER A 392 9.74 49.55 11.62
N ALA A 393 10.81 49.64 12.43
CA ALA A 393 11.44 48.46 13.05
C ALA A 393 10.46 47.67 13.94
N LEU A 394 9.40 48.29 14.45
CA LEU A 394 8.37 47.63 15.25
C LEU A 394 7.56 46.59 14.48
N LEU A 395 7.58 46.63 13.15
CA LEU A 395 6.86 45.68 12.29
C LEU A 395 7.72 44.44 11.89
N PHE A 396 8.98 44.39 12.27
CA PHE A 396 9.85 43.28 11.86
C PHE A 396 9.32 41.90 12.29
N LEU A 397 9.00 41.73 13.56
CA LEU A 397 8.49 40.46 14.07
C LEU A 397 7.13 40.08 13.42
N TRP A 398 6.28 41.06 13.17
CA TRP A 398 5.01 40.86 12.48
C TRP A 398 5.25 40.43 11.03
N ASN A 399 6.07 41.15 10.27
CA ASN A 399 6.41 40.80 8.90
C ASN A 399 6.99 39.38 8.82
N TRP A 400 7.89 39.04 9.73
CA TRP A 400 8.51 37.71 9.77
C TRP A 400 7.48 36.63 10.15
N SER A 401 6.61 36.84 11.11
CA SER A 401 5.55 35.89 11.47
C SER A 401 4.54 35.67 10.31
N VAL A 402 4.23 36.71 9.54
CA VAL A 402 3.40 36.62 8.33
C VAL A 402 4.06 35.77 7.26
N LEU A 403 5.33 36.05 6.96
CA LEU A 403 6.12 35.28 5.97
C LEU A 403 6.28 33.81 6.38
N LEU A 404 6.61 33.55 7.65
CA LEU A 404 6.67 32.20 8.20
C LEU A 404 5.30 31.49 8.14
N SER A 405 4.19 32.20 8.34
CA SER A 405 2.86 31.61 8.22
C SER A 405 2.55 31.18 6.77
N GLY A 406 3.07 31.92 5.78
CA GLY A 406 2.99 31.53 4.36
C GLY A 406 3.89 30.36 4.02
N ALA A 407 5.07 30.30 4.63
CA ALA A 407 6.07 29.25 4.44
C ALA A 407 5.69 27.94 5.14
N ALA A 408 5.09 27.99 6.34
CA ALA A 408 4.68 26.83 7.12
C ALA A 408 3.33 26.27 6.62
N ALA A 409 3.34 25.63 5.45
CA ALA A 409 2.13 25.03 4.91
C ALA A 409 1.52 24.00 5.90
N LEU A 410 0.21 24.10 6.14
CA LEU A 410 -0.52 23.24 7.09
C LEU A 410 -0.51 21.76 6.68
N SER A 411 -0.28 21.46 5.41
CA SER A 411 -0.19 20.12 4.87
C SER A 411 1.10 19.37 5.23
N PHE A 412 2.23 20.05 5.46
CA PHE A 412 3.53 19.40 5.71
C PHE A 412 3.50 18.28 6.75
N PRO A 413 2.93 18.47 7.96
CA PRO A 413 2.91 17.42 8.97
C PRO A 413 2.02 16.24 8.59
N LEU A 414 1.11 16.41 7.62
CA LEU A 414 0.10 15.44 7.24
C LEU A 414 0.41 14.68 5.94
N VAL A 415 1.30 15.21 5.10
CA VAL A 415 1.61 14.66 3.77
C VAL A 415 2.02 13.19 3.82
N TYR A 416 2.83 12.80 4.80
CA TYR A 416 3.21 11.41 5.02
C TYR A 416 2.26 10.69 5.99
N ALA A 417 1.97 11.33 7.12
CA ALA A 417 1.26 10.69 8.21
C ALA A 417 -0.20 10.29 7.85
N LEU A 418 -0.88 11.08 6.99
CA LEU A 418 -2.27 10.80 6.61
C LEU A 418 -2.39 9.60 5.66
N PRO A 419 -1.68 9.55 4.51
CA PRO A 419 -1.74 8.39 3.64
C PRO A 419 -1.18 7.12 4.31
N LEU A 420 -0.13 7.23 5.12
CA LEU A 420 0.39 6.11 5.91
C LEU A 420 -0.70 5.57 6.85
N ARG A 421 -1.42 6.44 7.57
CA ARG A 421 -2.52 6.02 8.45
C ARG A 421 -3.60 5.26 7.70
N ARG A 422 -4.01 5.75 6.53
CA ARG A 422 -5.06 5.13 5.71
C ARG A 422 -4.64 3.75 5.20
N ILE A 423 -3.42 3.63 4.69
CA ILE A 423 -2.88 2.35 4.22
C ILE A 423 -2.72 1.37 5.39
N THR A 424 -2.13 1.82 6.52
CA THR A 424 -1.98 0.97 7.70
C THR A 424 -3.33 0.47 8.21
N ASP A 425 -4.35 1.33 8.30
CA ASP A 425 -5.72 0.93 8.70
C ASP A 425 -6.34 -0.14 7.79
N ARG A 426 -6.02 -0.11 6.50
CA ARG A 426 -6.48 -1.13 5.56
C ARG A 426 -5.68 -2.42 5.71
N LEU A 427 -4.35 -2.32 5.63
CA LEU A 427 -3.46 -3.49 5.66
C LEU A 427 -3.57 -4.28 6.97
N THR A 428 -3.66 -3.61 8.12
CA THR A 428 -3.77 -4.29 9.41
C THR A 428 -5.08 -5.06 9.59
N LYS A 429 -6.16 -4.67 8.91
CA LYS A 429 -7.40 -5.46 8.84
C LYS A 429 -7.20 -6.75 8.05
N GLY A 430 -6.35 -6.73 7.04
CA GLY A 430 -5.92 -7.90 6.26
C GLY A 430 -4.87 -8.76 6.98
N GLY A 431 -4.33 -8.30 8.11
CA GLY A 431 -3.23 -8.96 8.82
C GLY A 431 -1.86 -8.67 8.19
N SER A 432 -1.70 -7.53 7.55
CA SER A 432 -0.45 -7.13 6.90
C SER A 432 0.11 -5.85 7.49
N ALA A 433 1.43 -5.67 7.41
CA ALA A 433 2.12 -4.47 7.84
C ALA A 433 3.29 -4.14 6.90
N VAL A 434 3.48 -2.86 6.59
CA VAL A 434 4.58 -2.36 5.76
C VAL A 434 5.63 -1.69 6.66
N GLY A 435 6.92 -1.88 6.36
CA GLY A 435 8.06 -1.30 7.05
C GLY A 435 8.22 0.20 6.77
N GLY A 436 7.21 1.01 7.10
CA GLY A 436 7.24 2.45 6.92
C GLY A 436 7.29 2.89 5.46
N PHE A 437 7.88 4.08 5.20
CA PHE A 437 8.05 4.57 3.84
C PHE A 437 9.16 3.81 3.10
N ALA A 438 10.25 3.46 3.77
CA ALA A 438 11.35 2.73 3.16
C ALA A 438 10.91 1.37 2.62
N GLY A 439 10.16 0.59 3.42
CA GLY A 439 9.59 -0.67 2.97
C GLY A 439 8.61 -0.50 1.80
N ALA A 440 7.78 0.55 1.86
CA ALA A 440 6.85 0.86 0.78
C ALA A 440 7.57 1.27 -0.51
N ASP A 441 8.60 2.12 -0.42
CA ASP A 441 9.34 2.61 -1.58
C ASP A 441 10.18 1.50 -2.22
N ALA A 442 10.79 0.64 -1.41
CA ALA A 442 11.52 -0.53 -1.86
C ALA A 442 10.61 -1.49 -2.68
N ILE A 443 9.41 -1.82 -2.14
CA ILE A 443 8.43 -2.65 -2.85
C ILE A 443 7.92 -1.95 -4.13
N ARG A 444 7.70 -0.63 -4.10
CA ARG A 444 7.27 0.14 -5.26
C ARG A 444 8.32 0.18 -6.37
N ARG A 445 9.61 0.35 -6.02
CA ARG A 445 10.70 0.45 -7.01
C ARG A 445 10.80 -0.82 -7.84
N SER A 446 10.59 -2.00 -7.26
CA SER A 446 10.62 -3.25 -8.00
C SER A 446 9.54 -3.35 -9.09
N ASN A 447 8.40 -2.68 -8.92
CA ASN A 447 7.23 -2.65 -9.81
C ASN A 447 6.78 -4.03 -10.34
N CYS A 448 7.40 -5.10 -9.85
CA CYS A 448 7.16 -6.50 -10.18
C CYS A 448 6.82 -7.28 -8.91
N LEU A 449 5.92 -8.25 -9.03
CA LEU A 449 5.50 -9.13 -7.95
C LEU A 449 5.69 -10.57 -8.35
N ILE A 450 6.53 -11.29 -7.60
CA ILE A 450 6.83 -12.70 -7.88
C ILE A 450 5.71 -13.55 -7.29
N LEU A 451 5.08 -14.35 -8.15
CA LEU A 451 3.96 -15.22 -7.81
C LEU A 451 4.34 -16.68 -7.97
N THR A 452 4.06 -17.45 -6.93
CA THR A 452 4.24 -18.91 -6.91
C THR A 452 2.95 -19.64 -7.27
N ASP A 453 3.02 -20.96 -7.41
CA ASP A 453 1.85 -21.81 -7.69
C ASP A 453 0.74 -21.61 -6.65
N SER A 454 1.10 -21.58 -5.35
CA SER A 454 0.16 -21.44 -4.24
C SER A 454 -0.49 -20.05 -4.15
N ASP A 455 0.17 -19.02 -4.68
CA ASP A 455 -0.41 -17.68 -4.76
C ASP A 455 -1.54 -17.60 -5.80
N LEU A 456 -1.35 -18.28 -6.94
CA LEU A 456 -2.29 -18.27 -8.06
C LEU A 456 -3.43 -19.28 -7.88
N PHE A 457 -3.08 -20.47 -7.41
CA PHE A 457 -4.03 -21.53 -7.16
C PHE A 457 -3.84 -22.07 -5.74
N PRO A 458 -4.45 -21.42 -4.74
CA PRO A 458 -4.36 -21.85 -3.34
C PRO A 458 -4.84 -23.28 -3.14
N PRO A 459 -4.42 -23.96 -2.07
CA PRO A 459 -4.88 -25.30 -1.75
C PRO A 459 -6.41 -25.45 -1.81
N GLY A 460 -6.88 -26.50 -2.48
CA GLY A 460 -8.32 -26.76 -2.71
C GLY A 460 -8.91 -26.11 -3.97
N THR A 461 -8.17 -25.28 -4.70
CA THR A 461 -8.61 -24.72 -6.00
C THR A 461 -8.20 -25.56 -7.20
N VAL A 462 -7.33 -26.54 -6.99
CA VAL A 462 -6.94 -27.51 -8.01
C VAL A 462 -7.60 -28.85 -7.69
N SER A 463 -8.32 -29.42 -8.63
CA SER A 463 -9.02 -30.70 -8.48
C SER A 463 -8.63 -31.69 -9.56
N LEU A 464 -8.64 -32.95 -9.21
CA LEU A 464 -8.48 -34.04 -10.17
C LEU A 464 -9.82 -34.29 -10.86
N ASN A 465 -9.80 -34.26 -12.19
CA ASN A 465 -10.99 -34.47 -13.01
C ASN A 465 -11.06 -35.88 -13.61
N GLY A 466 -10.03 -36.70 -13.40
CA GLY A 466 -9.96 -38.08 -13.80
C GLY A 466 -8.54 -38.59 -13.94
N ILE A 467 -8.36 -39.90 -13.84
CA ILE A 467 -7.09 -40.60 -14.01
C ILE A 467 -7.25 -41.68 -15.08
N LYS A 468 -6.29 -41.83 -15.94
CA LYS A 468 -6.20 -42.95 -16.87
C LYS A 468 -4.87 -43.66 -16.70
N ILE A 469 -4.88 -44.92 -16.29
CA ILE A 469 -3.70 -45.76 -16.05
C ILE A 469 -3.57 -46.76 -17.20
N PHE A 470 -2.31 -47.07 -17.58
CA PHE A 470 -1.96 -47.96 -18.66
C PHE A 470 -1.07 -49.06 -18.13
N GLY A 471 -1.62 -50.24 -17.89
CA GLY A 471 -0.86 -51.47 -17.64
C GLY A 471 -0.15 -51.62 -16.31
N GLU A 472 -0.22 -50.62 -15.43
CA GLU A 472 0.40 -50.60 -14.09
C GLU A 472 -0.63 -50.62 -12.96
N GLU A 473 -0.19 -50.93 -11.75
CA GLU A 473 -1.02 -50.92 -10.54
C GLU A 473 -1.28 -49.46 -10.07
N SER A 474 -2.52 -49.16 -9.68
CA SER A 474 -2.92 -47.81 -9.26
C SER A 474 -2.08 -47.25 -8.11
N GLY A 475 -1.75 -48.11 -7.12
CA GLY A 475 -0.96 -47.70 -5.96
C GLY A 475 0.44 -47.24 -6.35
N LYS A 476 1.16 -47.98 -7.24
CA LYS A 476 2.47 -47.59 -7.76
C LYS A 476 2.41 -46.25 -8.52
N VAL A 477 1.43 -46.10 -9.40
CA VAL A 477 1.26 -44.92 -10.24
C VAL A 477 1.03 -43.66 -9.39
N ILE A 478 0.16 -43.75 -8.39
CA ILE A 478 -0.18 -42.63 -7.50
C ILE A 478 1.00 -42.31 -6.57
N SER A 479 1.70 -43.34 -6.04
CA SER A 479 2.90 -43.14 -5.22
C SER A 479 4.00 -42.42 -6.00
N TYR A 480 4.26 -42.83 -7.23
CA TYR A 480 5.29 -42.20 -8.07
C TYR A 480 4.90 -40.74 -8.44
N ALA A 481 3.64 -40.50 -8.82
CA ALA A 481 3.17 -39.16 -9.15
C ALA A 481 3.23 -38.21 -7.94
N ALA A 482 2.81 -38.68 -6.75
CA ALA A 482 2.87 -37.88 -5.53
C ALA A 482 4.32 -37.61 -5.10
N THR A 483 5.19 -38.59 -5.18
CA THR A 483 6.61 -38.45 -4.86
C THR A 483 7.29 -37.44 -5.77
N MET A 484 7.06 -37.50 -7.09
CA MET A 484 7.62 -36.57 -8.06
C MET A 484 7.06 -35.16 -7.91
N ALA A 485 5.74 -34.99 -7.69
CA ALA A 485 5.13 -33.68 -7.48
C ALA A 485 5.64 -33.01 -6.21
N ARG A 486 5.87 -33.78 -5.15
CA ARG A 486 6.45 -33.30 -3.89
C ARG A 486 7.92 -32.95 -4.03
N ALA A 487 8.71 -33.78 -4.70
CA ALA A 487 10.12 -33.50 -4.97
C ALA A 487 10.32 -32.27 -5.85
N ALA A 488 9.37 -31.98 -6.73
CA ALA A 488 9.33 -30.76 -7.52
C ALA A 488 8.86 -29.54 -6.73
N GLU A 489 8.37 -29.68 -5.49
CA GLU A 489 7.69 -28.61 -4.73
C GLU A 489 6.62 -27.89 -5.57
N SER A 490 5.95 -28.61 -6.43
CA SER A 490 4.90 -28.10 -7.32
C SER A 490 3.63 -27.81 -6.54
N GLY A 491 2.84 -26.83 -6.97
CA GLY A 491 1.49 -26.56 -6.44
C GLY A 491 0.53 -27.77 -6.50
N LEU A 492 0.88 -28.79 -7.32
CA LEU A 492 0.14 -30.04 -7.43
C LEU A 492 0.48 -31.04 -6.31
N ALA A 493 1.55 -30.83 -5.54
CA ALA A 493 2.00 -31.79 -4.52
C ALA A 493 0.88 -32.16 -3.56
N ARG A 494 0.14 -31.16 -3.06
CA ARG A 494 -0.97 -31.40 -2.13
C ARG A 494 -2.11 -32.22 -2.74
N LEU A 495 -2.45 -31.97 -4.01
CA LEU A 495 -3.46 -32.75 -4.72
C LEU A 495 -3.09 -34.24 -4.80
N PHE A 496 -1.81 -34.51 -5.15
CA PHE A 496 -1.30 -35.88 -5.23
C PHE A 496 -1.09 -36.50 -3.84
N ASP A 497 -0.73 -35.72 -2.82
CA ASP A 497 -0.64 -36.19 -1.42
C ASP A 497 -2.01 -36.63 -0.90
N ASP A 498 -3.07 -35.85 -1.15
CA ASP A 498 -4.46 -36.21 -0.77
C ASP A 498 -4.91 -37.49 -1.50
N LEU A 499 -4.53 -37.64 -2.77
CA LEU A 499 -4.82 -38.85 -3.54
C LEU A 499 -4.05 -40.05 -2.99
N LEU A 500 -2.77 -39.89 -2.68
CA LEU A 500 -1.92 -40.95 -2.09
C LEU A 500 -2.47 -41.43 -0.74
N LEU A 501 -2.91 -40.48 0.10
CA LEU A 501 -3.52 -40.80 1.39
C LEU A 501 -4.86 -41.56 1.24
N SER A 502 -5.65 -41.25 0.22
CA SER A 502 -6.92 -41.95 -0.06
C SER A 502 -6.73 -43.41 -0.47
N GLU A 503 -5.60 -43.71 -1.12
CA GLU A 503 -5.22 -45.06 -1.53
C GLU A 503 -4.40 -45.80 -0.45
N GLY A 504 -4.09 -45.16 0.68
CA GLY A 504 -3.28 -45.73 1.75
C GLY A 504 -1.79 -45.96 1.36
N GLY A 505 -1.30 -45.23 0.36
CA GLY A 505 0.07 -45.33 -0.14
C GLY A 505 1.08 -44.50 0.67
N PHE A 506 2.35 -44.63 0.33
CA PHE A 506 3.46 -43.89 0.93
C PHE A 506 4.32 -43.24 -0.16
N HIS A 507 5.01 -42.16 0.23
CA HIS A 507 6.01 -41.54 -0.65
C HIS A 507 7.25 -42.45 -0.75
N GLU A 508 7.78 -42.52 -1.95
CA GLU A 508 9.04 -43.25 -2.24
C GLU A 508 10.23 -42.30 -2.12
N GLN A 509 11.43 -42.89 -2.15
CA GLN A 509 12.66 -42.07 -2.23
C GLN A 509 12.96 -41.77 -3.69
N VAL A 510 13.12 -40.51 -4.01
CA VAL A 510 13.57 -40.06 -5.34
C VAL A 510 14.99 -39.52 -5.26
N THR A 511 15.78 -39.81 -6.27
CA THR A 511 17.12 -39.28 -6.48
C THR A 511 17.20 -38.60 -7.85
N ASP A 512 18.25 -37.76 -8.05
CA ASP A 512 18.56 -37.14 -9.34
C ASP A 512 17.37 -36.37 -9.94
N VAL A 513 16.80 -35.44 -9.15
CA VAL A 513 15.67 -34.62 -9.61
C VAL A 513 16.15 -33.58 -10.61
N GLU A 514 15.59 -33.62 -11.83
CA GLU A 514 15.90 -32.68 -12.91
C GLU A 514 14.62 -31.98 -13.37
N PHE A 515 14.73 -30.65 -13.62
CA PHE A 515 13.64 -29.86 -14.17
C PHE A 515 13.84 -29.58 -15.66
N PHE A 516 12.74 -29.52 -16.42
CA PHE A 516 12.76 -29.29 -17.86
C PHE A 516 11.89 -28.08 -18.23
N GLU A 517 12.38 -27.26 -19.17
CA GLU A 517 11.77 -25.97 -19.58
C GLU A 517 10.30 -26.11 -20.01
N GLU A 518 9.96 -27.23 -20.62
CA GLU A 518 8.61 -27.50 -21.15
C GLU A 518 7.60 -27.90 -20.05
N GLY A 519 7.94 -27.74 -18.80
CA GLY A 519 7.08 -28.03 -17.66
C GLY A 519 7.04 -29.52 -17.31
N GLY A 520 8.21 -30.14 -17.23
CA GLY A 520 8.40 -31.49 -16.77
C GLY A 520 9.43 -31.59 -15.66
N VAL A 521 9.35 -32.63 -14.85
CA VAL A 521 10.33 -33.03 -13.84
C VAL A 521 10.69 -34.52 -14.04
N GLY A 522 11.93 -34.83 -13.91
CA GLY A 522 12.48 -36.21 -13.97
C GLY A 522 13.14 -36.58 -12.66
N GLY A 523 13.22 -37.85 -12.37
CA GLY A 523 13.93 -38.37 -11.20
C GLY A 523 14.05 -39.91 -11.30
N THR A 524 14.81 -40.49 -10.37
CA THR A 524 14.97 -41.94 -10.29
C THR A 524 14.31 -42.47 -9.01
N ILE A 525 13.35 -43.38 -9.15
CA ILE A 525 12.65 -44.06 -8.06
C ILE A 525 12.89 -45.58 -8.21
N HIS A 526 13.44 -46.23 -7.19
CA HIS A 526 13.78 -47.66 -7.21
C HIS A 526 14.67 -48.11 -8.41
N GLY A 527 15.44 -47.19 -8.98
CA GLY A 527 16.26 -47.45 -10.16
C GLY A 527 15.52 -47.31 -11.49
N GLU A 528 14.23 -47.03 -11.50
CA GLU A 528 13.41 -46.71 -12.67
C GLU A 528 13.45 -45.17 -12.95
N SER A 529 13.62 -44.79 -14.22
CA SER A 529 13.56 -43.38 -14.62
C SER A 529 12.11 -42.91 -14.72
N VAL A 530 11.72 -42.00 -13.84
CA VAL A 530 10.35 -41.48 -13.74
C VAL A 530 10.29 -40.05 -14.26
N LEU A 531 9.33 -39.78 -15.17
CA LEU A 531 9.07 -38.46 -15.73
C LEU A 531 7.64 -38.04 -15.42
N LEU A 532 7.48 -36.85 -14.88
CA LEU A 532 6.18 -36.23 -14.64
C LEU A 532 6.12 -34.86 -15.33
N GLY A 533 5.04 -34.52 -16.05
CA GLY A 533 4.98 -33.22 -16.71
C GLY A 533 3.81 -33.05 -17.66
N THR A 534 3.89 -31.98 -18.49
CA THR A 534 2.85 -31.57 -19.43
C THR A 534 2.88 -32.40 -20.72
N GLU A 535 1.81 -32.31 -21.51
CA GLU A 535 1.75 -32.92 -22.84
C GLU A 535 2.91 -32.44 -23.75
N GLY A 536 3.23 -31.13 -23.73
CA GLY A 536 4.30 -30.54 -24.52
C GLY A 536 5.67 -31.11 -24.20
N PHE A 537 5.96 -31.33 -22.91
CA PHE A 537 7.17 -31.96 -22.42
C PHE A 537 7.31 -33.38 -22.94
N PHE A 538 6.25 -34.20 -22.83
CA PHE A 538 6.29 -35.60 -23.27
C PHE A 538 6.46 -35.75 -24.79
N ARG A 539 5.80 -34.88 -25.57
CA ARG A 539 5.99 -34.84 -27.04
C ARG A 539 7.45 -34.52 -27.42
N LYS A 540 8.08 -33.57 -26.70
CA LYS A 540 9.47 -33.18 -26.95
C LYS A 540 10.45 -34.30 -26.56
N LYS A 541 10.13 -35.06 -25.53
CA LYS A 541 10.89 -36.25 -25.12
C LYS A 541 10.68 -37.46 -26.06
N GLY A 542 9.75 -37.36 -27.03
CA GLY A 542 9.48 -38.41 -27.99
C GLY A 542 8.65 -39.58 -27.43
N ILE A 543 7.99 -39.39 -26.28
CA ILE A 543 7.13 -40.43 -25.67
C ILE A 543 5.79 -40.46 -26.43
N ILE A 544 5.37 -41.66 -26.81
CA ILE A 544 4.16 -41.88 -27.61
C ILE A 544 2.93 -41.61 -26.73
N LEU A 545 2.16 -40.62 -27.12
CA LEU A 545 0.90 -40.27 -26.48
C LEU A 545 -0.30 -40.85 -27.25
N PRO A 546 -1.41 -41.21 -26.56
CA PRO A 546 -2.62 -41.69 -27.24
C PRO A 546 -3.17 -40.65 -28.24
N HIS A 547 -3.63 -41.10 -29.41
CA HIS A 547 -4.22 -40.21 -30.38
C HIS A 547 -5.59 -39.69 -29.95
N GLY A 548 -5.86 -38.42 -30.22
CA GLY A 548 -7.17 -37.82 -29.92
C GLY A 548 -7.34 -37.26 -28.50
N LEU A 549 -6.30 -37.17 -27.69
CA LEU A 549 -6.32 -36.48 -26.40
C LEU A 549 -6.63 -35.01 -26.60
N LYS A 550 -7.76 -34.53 -26.07
CA LYS A 550 -8.17 -33.12 -26.04
C LYS A 550 -8.14 -32.57 -24.61
N LEU A 551 -7.06 -32.85 -23.86
CA LEU A 551 -6.88 -32.32 -22.51
C LEU A 551 -6.34 -30.90 -22.60
N LYS A 552 -7.02 -29.93 -21.96
CA LYS A 552 -6.55 -28.53 -21.86
C LYS A 552 -5.48 -28.37 -20.79
N THR A 553 -5.58 -29.13 -19.72
CA THR A 553 -4.63 -29.19 -18.61
C THR A 553 -4.51 -30.62 -18.12
N GLY A 554 -3.32 -31.19 -18.20
CA GLY A 554 -3.04 -32.58 -17.82
C GLY A 554 -1.63 -32.76 -17.32
N VAL A 555 -1.46 -33.75 -16.46
CA VAL A 555 -0.19 -34.20 -15.95
C VAL A 555 0.01 -35.64 -16.43
N PHE A 556 1.13 -35.90 -17.05
CA PHE A 556 1.48 -37.19 -17.63
C PHE A 556 2.60 -37.82 -16.80
N LEU A 557 2.54 -39.10 -16.59
CA LEU A 557 3.54 -39.87 -15.89
C LEU A 557 4.09 -40.99 -16.80
N ALA A 558 5.40 -41.06 -16.94
CA ALA A 558 6.06 -42.15 -17.63
C ALA A 558 7.16 -42.78 -16.76
N VAL A 559 7.36 -44.07 -16.93
CA VAL A 559 8.45 -44.84 -16.32
C VAL A 559 9.24 -45.51 -17.43
N ASP A 560 10.54 -45.38 -17.37
CA ASP A 560 11.49 -45.91 -18.40
C ASP A 560 11.09 -45.60 -19.85
N GLY A 561 10.61 -44.34 -20.06
CA GLY A 561 10.18 -43.84 -21.37
C GLY A 561 8.82 -44.34 -21.85
N THR A 562 8.09 -45.09 -21.02
CA THR A 562 6.76 -45.60 -21.34
C THR A 562 5.70 -44.83 -20.53
N LEU A 563 4.66 -44.31 -21.23
CA LEU A 563 3.53 -43.63 -20.57
C LEU A 563 2.73 -44.64 -19.74
N ILE A 564 2.63 -44.38 -18.43
CA ILE A 564 1.90 -45.24 -17.48
C ILE A 564 0.63 -44.60 -16.96
N ALA A 565 0.54 -43.25 -16.92
CA ALA A 565 -0.69 -42.59 -16.48
C ALA A 565 -0.85 -41.19 -17.06
N ILE A 566 -2.13 -40.78 -17.09
CA ILE A 566 -2.58 -39.42 -17.42
C ILE A 566 -3.54 -38.96 -16.34
N PHE A 567 -3.27 -37.82 -15.73
CA PHE A 567 -4.10 -37.15 -14.74
C PHE A 567 -4.73 -35.91 -15.37
N ALA A 568 -6.04 -35.88 -15.46
CA ALA A 568 -6.78 -34.69 -15.91
C ALA A 568 -6.94 -33.75 -14.71
N VAL A 569 -6.28 -32.59 -14.74
CA VAL A 569 -6.29 -31.63 -13.65
C VAL A 569 -7.15 -30.41 -14.06
N LYS A 570 -7.98 -29.93 -13.12
CA LYS A 570 -8.83 -28.76 -13.32
C LYS A 570 -8.50 -27.68 -12.33
N TYR A 571 -8.18 -26.49 -12.83
CA TYR A 571 -7.89 -25.29 -12.06
C TYR A 571 -9.16 -24.46 -11.91
N HIS A 572 -9.55 -24.16 -10.66
CA HIS A 572 -10.71 -23.33 -10.36
C HIS A 572 -10.22 -21.92 -9.98
N PRO A 573 -10.70 -20.87 -10.66
CA PRO A 573 -10.34 -19.51 -10.28
C PRO A 573 -10.97 -19.17 -8.93
N ALA A 574 -10.17 -18.66 -7.99
CA ALA A 574 -10.64 -18.14 -6.73
C ALA A 574 -10.93 -16.65 -6.85
N GLU A 575 -12.06 -16.17 -6.33
CA GLU A 575 -12.49 -14.75 -6.42
C GLU A 575 -11.47 -13.78 -5.79
N ASN A 576 -10.83 -14.21 -4.69
CA ASN A 576 -9.81 -13.43 -4.01
C ASN A 576 -8.53 -13.27 -4.86
N VAL A 577 -8.16 -14.29 -5.63
CA VAL A 577 -7.02 -14.24 -6.56
C VAL A 577 -7.36 -13.39 -7.78
N ASP A 578 -8.58 -13.54 -8.31
CA ASP A 578 -9.07 -12.73 -9.41
C ASP A 578 -9.05 -11.23 -9.07
N TRP A 579 -9.62 -10.87 -7.91
CA TRP A 579 -9.55 -9.50 -7.40
C TRP A 579 -8.11 -8.98 -7.28
N ALA A 580 -7.20 -9.80 -6.75
CA ALA A 580 -5.81 -9.41 -6.55
C ALA A 580 -5.09 -9.16 -7.87
N LEU A 581 -5.26 -10.04 -8.87
CA LEU A 581 -4.68 -9.87 -10.21
C LEU A 581 -5.22 -8.62 -10.90
N HIS A 582 -6.52 -8.34 -10.78
CA HIS A 582 -7.12 -7.11 -11.31
C HIS A 582 -6.59 -5.86 -10.58
N ALA A 583 -6.40 -5.92 -9.26
CA ALA A 583 -5.83 -4.81 -8.49
C ALA A 583 -4.38 -4.52 -8.89
N LEU A 584 -3.56 -5.56 -9.11
CA LEU A 584 -2.19 -5.42 -9.61
C LEU A 584 -2.18 -4.78 -11.00
N HIS A 585 -3.00 -5.30 -11.92
CA HIS A 585 -3.09 -4.78 -13.29
C HIS A 585 -3.52 -3.31 -13.31
N ARG A 586 -4.58 -2.95 -12.56
CA ARG A 586 -5.08 -1.56 -12.46
C ARG A 586 -4.01 -0.59 -11.94
N ASN A 587 -3.13 -1.05 -11.05
CA ASN A 587 -2.05 -0.24 -10.48
C ASN A 587 -0.71 -0.43 -11.22
N ARG A 588 -0.71 -1.03 -12.42
CA ARG A 588 0.49 -1.23 -13.27
C ARG A 588 1.63 -1.94 -12.52
N ILE A 589 1.30 -2.97 -11.75
CA ILE A 589 2.27 -3.86 -11.11
C ILE A 589 2.31 -5.14 -11.94
N THR A 590 3.49 -5.53 -12.40
CA THR A 590 3.66 -6.67 -13.29
C THR A 590 3.84 -7.96 -12.50
N PRO A 591 2.96 -8.97 -12.65
CA PRO A 591 3.19 -10.27 -12.05
C PRO A 591 4.30 -11.03 -12.79
N VAL A 592 5.26 -11.58 -12.04
CA VAL A 592 6.33 -12.47 -12.54
C VAL A 592 6.03 -13.87 -12.04
N LEU A 593 5.88 -14.81 -12.95
CA LEU A 593 5.46 -16.17 -12.62
C LEU A 593 6.68 -17.03 -12.28
N ALA A 594 6.94 -17.22 -10.99
CA ALA A 594 7.94 -18.16 -10.47
C ALA A 594 7.27 -19.52 -10.16
N VAL A 595 6.56 -20.06 -11.15
CA VAL A 595 5.76 -21.27 -11.02
C VAL A 595 6.56 -22.52 -11.41
N ARG A 596 6.35 -23.60 -10.66
CA ARG A 596 6.96 -24.93 -10.92
C ARG A 596 6.00 -25.87 -11.65
N ASP A 597 4.69 -25.64 -11.58
CA ASP A 597 3.70 -26.35 -12.37
C ASP A 597 3.70 -25.87 -13.82
N GLY A 598 4.08 -26.73 -14.73
CA GLY A 598 4.16 -26.43 -16.16
C GLY A 598 2.82 -26.14 -16.84
N ASN A 599 1.69 -26.44 -16.19
CA ASN A 599 0.36 -26.07 -16.69
C ASN A 599 0.02 -24.60 -16.42
N ILE A 600 0.66 -23.97 -15.41
CA ILE A 600 0.41 -22.56 -15.07
C ILE A 600 1.19 -21.66 -16.02
N THR A 601 0.52 -21.17 -17.02
CA THR A 601 1.07 -20.30 -18.06
C THR A 601 0.28 -18.97 -18.13
N PRO A 602 0.82 -17.91 -18.72
CA PRO A 602 0.07 -16.66 -18.94
C PRO A 602 -1.25 -16.89 -19.70
N LEU A 603 -1.26 -17.89 -20.60
CA LEU A 603 -2.48 -18.26 -21.35
C LEU A 603 -3.54 -18.88 -20.44
N LEU A 604 -3.14 -19.73 -19.48
CA LEU A 604 -4.06 -20.29 -18.49
C LEU A 604 -4.64 -19.16 -17.62
N LEU A 605 -3.80 -18.22 -17.13
CA LEU A 605 -4.25 -17.09 -16.33
C LEU A 605 -5.25 -16.22 -17.09
N LYS A 606 -4.97 -15.88 -18.35
CA LYS A 606 -5.89 -15.14 -19.21
C LYS A 606 -7.23 -15.86 -19.37
N ARG A 607 -7.20 -17.18 -19.53
CA ARG A 607 -8.42 -18.00 -19.70
C ARG A 607 -9.24 -18.08 -18.40
N LYS A 608 -8.59 -18.17 -17.25
CA LYS A 608 -9.26 -18.41 -15.95
C LYS A 608 -9.71 -17.13 -15.27
N PHE A 609 -8.94 -16.07 -15.37
CA PHE A 609 -9.15 -14.80 -14.65
C PHE A 609 -9.57 -13.64 -15.60
N GLY A 610 -9.62 -13.86 -16.93
CA GLY A 610 -10.04 -12.84 -17.90
C GLY A 610 -9.13 -11.63 -17.97
N THR A 611 -8.09 -11.57 -17.14
CA THR A 611 -7.13 -10.48 -17.14
C THR A 611 -6.21 -10.59 -18.35
N ASP A 612 -6.03 -9.49 -19.08
CA ASP A 612 -4.88 -9.31 -19.98
C ASP A 612 -3.62 -9.19 -19.12
N ALA A 613 -3.35 -10.23 -18.33
CA ALA A 613 -2.21 -10.26 -17.48
C ALA A 613 -0.97 -10.21 -18.37
N ARG A 614 -0.31 -9.06 -18.41
CA ARG A 614 1.08 -8.92 -18.87
C ARG A 614 2.00 -9.62 -17.86
N ALA A 615 1.64 -10.87 -17.55
CA ALA A 615 2.46 -11.68 -16.65
C ALA A 615 3.73 -12.07 -17.38
N VAL A 616 4.87 -11.77 -16.77
CA VAL A 616 6.17 -12.21 -17.26
C VAL A 616 6.33 -13.67 -16.92
N TYR A 617 6.73 -14.48 -17.90
CA TYR A 617 7.02 -15.91 -17.72
C TYR A 617 8.51 -16.16 -18.03
N PRO A 618 9.39 -16.11 -17.00
CA PRO A 618 10.82 -16.25 -17.18
C PRO A 618 11.21 -17.67 -17.63
N LYS A 619 12.47 -17.83 -18.04
CA LYS A 619 13.07 -19.16 -18.29
C LYS A 619 13.05 -20.01 -17.00
N LEU A 620 13.10 -21.32 -17.14
CA LEU A 620 13.01 -22.26 -16.01
C LEU A 620 14.06 -21.99 -14.94
N SER A 621 15.33 -21.79 -15.32
CA SER A 621 16.42 -21.49 -14.39
C SER A 621 16.12 -20.27 -13.53
N THR A 622 15.61 -19.20 -14.14
CA THR A 622 15.20 -17.98 -13.42
C THR A 622 13.98 -18.23 -12.54
N ARG A 623 12.98 -19.00 -13.02
CA ARG A 623 11.80 -19.33 -12.19
C ARG A 623 12.18 -20.11 -10.94
N LEU A 624 13.08 -21.08 -11.05
CA LEU A 624 13.58 -21.85 -9.93
C LEU A 624 14.39 -20.97 -8.96
N ALA A 625 15.33 -20.18 -9.48
CA ALA A 625 16.10 -19.24 -8.66
C ALA A 625 15.19 -18.24 -7.92
N LEU A 626 14.17 -17.69 -8.60
CA LEU A 626 13.21 -16.81 -7.96
C LEU A 626 12.31 -17.51 -6.95
N SER A 627 12.04 -18.80 -7.10
CA SER A 627 11.26 -19.58 -6.14
C SER A 627 12.07 -20.00 -4.90
N GLU A 628 13.38 -20.14 -5.01
CA GLU A 628 14.29 -20.64 -3.95
C GLU A 628 15.04 -19.54 -3.19
N HIS A 629 14.96 -18.29 -3.64
CA HIS A 629 15.74 -17.20 -3.04
C HIS A 629 15.33 -16.94 -1.58
N ASP A 630 16.27 -17.08 -0.66
CA ASP A 630 16.14 -16.73 0.75
C ASP A 630 16.56 -15.27 0.95
N GLY A 631 15.61 -14.37 1.05
CA GLY A 631 15.87 -12.97 1.40
C GLY A 631 15.72 -12.75 2.91
N ASP A 632 16.70 -12.15 3.54
CA ASP A 632 16.74 -11.97 5.00
C ASP A 632 16.08 -10.66 5.48
N ARG A 633 15.65 -9.79 4.57
CA ARG A 633 15.21 -8.42 4.91
C ARG A 633 13.71 -8.26 4.76
N PRO A 634 12.96 -8.07 5.87
CA PRO A 634 11.52 -7.88 5.82
C PRO A 634 11.15 -6.42 5.51
N TYR A 635 10.73 -6.13 4.29
CA TYR A 635 10.15 -4.84 3.92
C TYR A 635 8.67 -4.73 4.28
N ALA A 636 7.98 -5.85 4.36
CA ALA A 636 6.62 -5.96 4.87
C ALA A 636 6.37 -7.33 5.50
N LEU A 637 5.37 -7.41 6.38
CA LEU A 637 4.96 -8.63 7.07
C LEU A 637 3.52 -8.99 6.69
N LEU A 638 3.26 -10.28 6.51
CA LEU A 638 1.95 -10.85 6.22
C LEU A 638 1.66 -11.96 7.23
N LEU A 639 0.55 -11.90 7.96
CA LEU A 639 0.12 -12.94 8.88
C LEU A 639 -0.71 -14.03 8.20
N ARG A 640 -1.11 -13.81 6.95
CA ARG A 640 -1.96 -14.73 6.19
C ARG A 640 -1.28 -15.07 4.87
N GLU A 641 -1.35 -16.35 4.54
CA GLU A 641 -1.00 -16.84 3.21
C GLU A 641 -2.00 -16.35 2.17
N GLY A 642 -1.58 -16.28 0.91
CA GLY A 642 -2.42 -15.98 -0.24
C GLY A 642 -2.08 -14.68 -0.95
N LEU A 643 -2.60 -14.55 -2.16
CA LEU A 643 -2.28 -13.43 -3.05
C LEU A 643 -2.91 -12.10 -2.60
N THR A 644 -4.09 -12.14 -1.97
CA THR A 644 -4.81 -10.89 -1.59
C THR A 644 -4.00 -10.00 -0.65
N PRO A 645 -3.52 -10.47 0.54
CA PRO A 645 -2.73 -9.62 1.42
C PRO A 645 -1.42 -9.17 0.78
N TYR A 646 -0.82 -10.01 -0.05
CA TYR A 646 0.40 -9.72 -0.78
C TYR A 646 0.19 -8.61 -1.83
N ALA A 647 -0.85 -8.72 -2.64
CA ALA A 647 -1.23 -7.68 -3.60
C ALA A 647 -1.65 -6.37 -2.92
N GLU A 648 -2.37 -6.43 -1.79
CA GLU A 648 -2.75 -5.24 -1.02
C GLU A 648 -1.52 -4.47 -0.51
N VAL A 649 -0.48 -5.16 -0.07
CA VAL A 649 0.78 -4.53 0.34
C VAL A 649 1.45 -3.86 -0.85
N ALA A 650 1.57 -4.54 -2.00
CA ALA A 650 2.23 -4.00 -3.18
C ALA A 650 1.48 -2.77 -3.74
N VAL A 651 0.15 -2.88 -3.90
CA VAL A 651 -0.69 -1.76 -4.36
C VAL A 651 -0.69 -0.61 -3.35
N GLY A 652 -0.83 -0.93 -2.05
CA GLY A 652 -0.80 0.05 -0.97
C GLY A 652 0.51 0.82 -0.92
N SER A 653 1.64 0.14 -1.08
CA SER A 653 2.99 0.72 -1.13
C SER A 653 3.13 1.69 -2.30
N LYS A 654 2.73 1.30 -3.51
CA LYS A 654 2.78 2.14 -4.70
C LYS A 654 1.92 3.41 -4.53
N ARG A 655 0.70 3.27 -4.03
CA ARG A 655 -0.20 4.40 -3.79
C ARG A 655 0.26 5.31 -2.65
N LEU A 656 0.82 4.75 -1.56
CA LEU A 656 1.41 5.52 -0.47
C LEU A 656 2.51 6.43 -1.00
N CYS A 657 3.48 5.87 -1.73
CA CYS A 657 4.59 6.63 -2.27
C CYS A 657 4.12 7.71 -3.25
N ARG A 658 3.14 7.42 -4.11
CA ARG A 658 2.54 8.42 -5.02
C ARG A 658 1.90 9.56 -4.22
N ALA A 659 1.05 9.26 -3.26
CA ALA A 659 0.36 10.27 -2.45
C ALA A 659 1.36 11.16 -1.68
N VAL A 660 2.43 10.57 -1.14
CA VAL A 660 3.48 11.32 -0.44
C VAL A 660 4.23 12.24 -1.40
N ARG A 661 4.62 11.76 -2.60
CA ARG A 661 5.33 12.57 -3.60
C ARG A 661 4.49 13.76 -4.09
N VAL A 662 3.25 13.50 -4.49
CA VAL A 662 2.33 14.55 -4.97
C VAL A 662 2.03 15.55 -3.86
N GLY A 663 1.70 15.07 -2.66
CA GLY A 663 1.42 15.90 -1.50
C GLY A 663 2.62 16.76 -1.09
N SER A 664 3.85 16.21 -1.10
CA SER A 664 5.08 16.93 -0.79
C SER A 664 5.33 18.05 -1.80
N PHE A 665 5.20 17.75 -3.10
CA PHE A 665 5.37 18.75 -4.15
C PHE A 665 4.37 19.90 -4.01
N LEU A 666 3.08 19.62 -3.82
CA LEU A 666 2.05 20.64 -3.66
C LEU A 666 2.25 21.46 -2.37
N SER A 667 2.72 20.83 -1.29
CA SER A 667 2.99 21.52 -0.03
C SER A 667 4.21 22.46 -0.16
N LEU A 668 5.27 22.05 -0.85
CA LEU A 668 6.42 22.90 -1.13
C LEU A 668 6.05 24.05 -2.07
N LEU A 669 5.26 23.77 -3.11
CA LEU A 669 4.76 24.81 -4.00
C LEU A 669 3.89 25.83 -3.23
N SER A 670 3.01 25.37 -2.35
CA SER A 670 2.23 26.22 -1.44
C SER A 670 3.13 27.10 -0.57
N SER A 671 4.19 26.53 0.00
CA SER A 671 5.15 27.25 0.84
C SER A 671 5.89 28.35 0.08
N VAL A 672 6.37 28.05 -1.12
CA VAL A 672 7.06 29.03 -1.98
C VAL A 672 6.09 30.16 -2.40
N LEU A 673 4.94 29.80 -2.96
CA LEU A 673 3.93 30.78 -3.40
C LEU A 673 3.38 31.59 -2.24
N GLY A 674 3.16 30.96 -1.06
CA GLY A 674 2.71 31.64 0.15
C GLY A 674 3.73 32.64 0.66
N THR A 675 5.01 32.29 0.64
CA THR A 675 6.11 33.20 1.02
C THR A 675 6.20 34.40 0.08
N LEU A 676 6.14 34.15 -1.24
CA LEU A 676 6.19 35.21 -2.26
C LEU A 676 4.97 36.14 -2.19
N LEU A 677 3.78 35.59 -2.01
CA LEU A 677 2.55 36.36 -1.86
C LEU A 677 2.59 37.21 -0.58
N ALA A 678 2.99 36.60 0.54
CA ALA A 678 3.16 37.31 1.81
C ALA A 678 4.20 38.44 1.70
N PHE A 679 5.33 38.17 1.02
CA PHE A 679 6.35 39.20 0.76
C PHE A 679 5.79 40.34 -0.09
N TYR A 680 5.14 40.05 -1.19
CA TYR A 680 4.56 41.09 -2.04
C TYR A 680 3.59 41.99 -1.26
N LEU A 681 2.67 41.39 -0.49
CA LEU A 681 1.67 42.13 0.27
C LEU A 681 2.26 42.94 1.44
N THR A 682 3.29 42.43 2.13
CA THR A 682 4.01 43.16 3.17
C THR A 682 4.85 44.29 2.60
N PHE A 683 5.51 44.06 1.45
CA PHE A 683 6.35 45.06 0.77
C PHE A 683 5.54 46.24 0.21
N VAL A 684 4.35 45.98 -0.34
CA VAL A 684 3.40 47.03 -0.83
C VAL A 684 2.63 47.67 0.30
N SER A 685 2.86 47.27 1.56
CA SER A 685 2.13 47.72 2.75
C SER A 685 0.60 47.50 2.70
N ALA A 686 0.17 46.46 1.99
CA ALA A 686 -1.22 46.01 1.89
C ALA A 686 -1.69 45.23 3.14
N GLN A 687 -1.40 45.75 4.33
CA GLN A 687 -1.62 45.07 5.61
C GLN A 687 -3.08 44.64 5.84
N ARG A 688 -4.07 45.39 5.26
CA ARG A 688 -5.50 45.07 5.35
C ARG A 688 -5.86 43.75 4.64
N ALA A 689 -5.11 43.36 3.59
CA ALA A 689 -5.31 42.13 2.87
C ALA A 689 -4.73 40.92 3.65
N LEU A 690 -3.74 41.14 4.51
CA LEU A 690 -3.07 40.15 5.34
C LEU A 690 -3.81 39.95 6.68
N SER A 691 -5.06 39.53 6.64
CA SER A 691 -5.75 39.12 7.86
C SER A 691 -5.46 37.65 8.17
N PRO A 692 -5.48 37.21 9.44
CA PRO A 692 -5.32 35.78 9.77
C PRO A 692 -6.31 34.88 9.02
N LEU A 693 -7.51 35.40 8.72
CA LEU A 693 -8.58 34.66 8.06
C LEU A 693 -8.34 34.48 6.55
N THR A 694 -7.79 35.50 5.86
CA THR A 694 -7.42 35.39 4.45
C THR A 694 -6.25 34.45 4.27
N MET A 695 -5.25 34.50 5.19
CA MET A 695 -4.13 33.58 5.18
C MET A 695 -4.56 32.14 5.47
N LEU A 696 -5.50 31.98 6.42
CA LEU A 696 -6.10 30.66 6.67
C LEU A 696 -6.79 30.09 5.43
N SER A 697 -7.58 30.89 4.71
CA SER A 697 -8.28 30.43 3.51
C SER A 697 -7.30 29.98 2.41
N TYR A 698 -6.19 30.72 2.22
CA TYR A 698 -5.10 30.30 1.34
C TYR A 698 -4.48 28.98 1.76
N LEU A 699 -4.07 28.86 3.03
CA LEU A 699 -3.42 27.64 3.54
C LEU A 699 -4.34 26.41 3.51
N LEU A 700 -5.65 26.58 3.80
CA LEU A 700 -6.62 25.48 3.71
C LEU A 700 -6.88 25.04 2.28
N LEU A 701 -6.94 25.97 1.32
CA LEU A 701 -7.10 25.63 -0.10
C LEU A 701 -5.96 24.72 -0.56
N TRP A 702 -4.71 25.11 -0.27
CA TRP A 702 -3.54 24.29 -0.61
C TRP A 702 -3.45 23.00 0.19
N ALA A 703 -3.85 23.02 1.48
CA ALA A 703 -3.86 21.82 2.29
C ALA A 703 -4.86 20.77 1.76
N ILE A 704 -6.05 21.22 1.30
CA ILE A 704 -7.01 20.32 0.68
C ILE A 704 -6.42 19.72 -0.61
N ALA A 705 -5.85 20.54 -1.48
CA ALA A 705 -5.24 20.08 -2.72
C ALA A 705 -4.09 19.07 -2.46
N ALA A 706 -3.20 19.35 -1.50
CA ALA A 706 -2.05 18.50 -1.18
C ALA A 706 -2.43 17.16 -0.50
N LEU A 707 -3.56 17.13 0.21
CA LEU A 707 -3.95 15.96 1.01
C LEU A 707 -5.05 15.11 0.37
N ILE A 708 -5.63 15.54 -0.77
CA ILE A 708 -6.76 14.86 -1.39
C ILE A 708 -6.41 13.42 -1.79
N ASP A 709 -5.24 13.21 -2.40
CA ASP A 709 -4.77 11.88 -2.80
C ASP A 709 -4.52 10.99 -1.58
N GLY A 710 -3.98 11.56 -0.50
CA GLY A 710 -3.79 10.88 0.78
C GLY A 710 -5.09 10.43 1.46
N PHE A 711 -6.20 11.15 1.25
CA PHE A 711 -7.50 10.77 1.80
C PHE A 711 -8.13 9.55 1.09
N PHE A 712 -7.80 9.34 -0.18
CA PHE A 712 -8.39 8.28 -1.01
C PHE A 712 -7.41 7.16 -1.34
N VAL A 713 -6.22 7.18 -0.75
CA VAL A 713 -5.14 6.23 -1.02
C VAL A 713 -5.55 4.76 -0.76
N ASP A 714 -6.47 4.53 0.17
CA ASP A 714 -6.98 3.22 0.58
C ASP A 714 -8.10 2.66 -0.30
N ARG A 715 -8.58 3.42 -1.32
CA ARG A 715 -9.67 2.98 -2.20
C ARG A 715 -9.12 2.33 -3.47
N TYR A 716 -8.91 1.03 -3.47
CA TYR A 716 -8.50 0.21 -4.62
C TYR A 716 -9.10 -1.18 -4.59
#